data_2dec43ecd62ab0af9787fff67545b1e4
#
_entry.id   2dec43ecd62ab0af9787fff67545b1e4
#
_cell.length_a   1.000
_cell.length_b   1.000
_cell.length_c   1.000
_cell.angle_alpha   90.00
_cell.angle_beta   90.00
_cell.angle_gamma   90.00
#
_symmetry.space_group_name_H-M   'P 1'
#
loop_
_entity.id
_entity.type
_entity.pdbx_description
1 polymer ?
#
loop_
_entity_poly.entity_id
_entity_poly.type
_entity_poly.pdbx_seq_one_letter_code
_entity_poly.pdbx_strand_id
1 'polypeptide(L)'
;MLGFFKPYMFESFMRPRTILTLLLLAWAFQSAHSFAAPSSVATSRVAGGDTPLNLLEVDGRWLISTNSGWHNAYLQSYDEQNHKVSGHIEVPAAWYGLAYDAKRKLVIASSAESSLYVIALNAGTFSDMREVRLEGCPLPAGLALAMDGTAWVACNQNESLLRVDYVTGKILGAAKVGAFPYAIVSLPSGRLAVSLWGEHAVALVNAGTLERIALIPVGSHPNEMLYLPKARHLLVACSDSDDVSVIDLVKQVEMRRFHLDIPNVPLGGAQPVALAADSKTGKFYVALAAVDAVAVFQVKFEKQIVYSYNRLFSAGADPTALCFSARSHVLFVANGRNAVTGPTGPPGATATDYPKIGSIIGGGIEGYSADGQEMKTTTLRQQVYEPRPAETEIGKARIAQFSAVSSPIQHVFYILKENRTYDQVLGDLPQGNGDPGLVLFGETNTPNHHALARDFILFDNFFVNGDVSADGHFWSMSATATDYVARLWSTTYSGHAEAAFDAPYDGDEDHDHPIAAPGSGFLWDRAEKLGITYRDYGEWGVPDKKDKNKDVVYLAGLKNHFDPYYRDEIGDVTDQARVDEWQREFRAFETNGKLPQLSIIHLPNDHTSGTRPGYPTPRAMVADNDLALGRIVETISHSRFWAHSVIFVLEDDAQSGPDHVDAHRSILMVVSSFTHRRAVEHARFQTASALKTMEQILGMTSLTYFDDRAPSLLPDFDPQPVLEPYKALTPDISLHEMNSPDAPGAKESARWDFTHPDRAPEAELNRVIWQSIRGQDSIPPAPVVQVRAVR
;
A
#
# COMPACT_ATOMS: atom_id res chain seq x y z
N MET A 1 52.97 32.23 52.03
CA MET A 1 52.86 33.63 51.59
C MET A 1 51.72 33.72 50.64
N LEU A 2 50.55 34.01 51.06
CA LEU A 2 49.75 35.24 51.10
C LEU A 2 49.83 36.10 49.87
N GLY A 3 48.75 36.25 49.15
CA GLY A 3 48.57 37.22 48.07
C GLY A 3 47.12 37.24 47.61
N PHE A 4 46.23 37.92 48.34
CA PHE A 4 44.88 38.30 47.99
C PHE A 4 44.84 39.24 46.76
N PHE A 5 43.85 39.09 45.87
CA PHE A 5 43.24 40.21 45.18
C PHE A 5 41.74 40.04 45.00
N LYS A 6 41.04 41.09 45.46
CA LYS A 6 39.59 41.30 45.47
C LYS A 6 39.02 41.63 44.05
N PRO A 7 37.68 41.46 43.87
CA PRO A 7 36.98 41.73 42.60
C PRO A 7 36.67 43.23 42.48
N TYR A 8 36.74 43.74 41.28
CA TYR A 8 36.15 45.05 40.89
C TYR A 8 34.79 44.85 40.25
N MET A 9 33.78 45.49 40.88
CA MET A 9 32.48 45.75 40.30
C MET A 9 32.61 46.75 39.14
N PHE A 10 31.92 46.48 38.06
CA PHE A 10 31.50 47.50 37.13
C PHE A 10 29.98 47.36 36.91
N GLU A 11 29.23 48.19 37.67
CA GLU A 11 27.88 48.62 37.28
C GLU A 11 28.01 49.69 36.19
N SER A 12 27.44 49.46 35.05
CA SER A 12 27.07 50.53 34.15
C SER A 12 25.80 50.18 33.38
N PHE A 13 24.73 50.81 33.76
CA PHE A 13 23.50 51.21 33.06
C PHE A 13 23.36 50.71 31.63
N MET A 14 22.52 49.69 31.43
CA MET A 14 21.79 49.50 30.18
C MET A 14 20.31 49.91 30.36
N ARG A 15 19.85 50.85 29.55
CA ARG A 15 18.46 51.33 29.55
C ARG A 15 17.48 50.24 29.11
N PRO A 16 16.23 50.18 29.64
CA PRO A 16 15.25 49.12 29.40
C PRO A 16 14.84 48.92 27.90
N ARG A 17 15.12 49.91 27.06
CA ARG A 17 14.78 49.83 25.61
C ARG A 17 15.68 48.89 24.80
N THR A 18 16.93 48.64 25.24
CA THR A 18 17.85 47.78 24.52
C THR A 18 17.60 46.31 24.79
N ILE A 19 17.04 45.97 25.97
CA ILE A 19 16.68 44.58 26.32
C ILE A 19 15.41 44.16 25.53
N LEU A 20 14.47 45.07 25.30
CA LEU A 20 13.25 44.79 24.54
C LEU A 20 13.56 44.58 23.05
N THR A 21 14.54 45.29 22.48
CA THR A 21 14.97 45.11 21.09
C THR A 21 15.77 43.83 20.88
N LEU A 22 16.55 43.37 21.84
CA LEU A 22 17.25 42.08 21.81
C LEU A 22 16.29 40.90 22.02
N LEU A 23 15.28 41.04 22.87
CA LEU A 23 14.22 40.02 23.04
C LEU A 23 13.30 39.93 21.80
N LEU A 24 13.01 41.06 21.15
CA LEU A 24 12.24 41.06 19.89
C LEU A 24 13.08 40.51 18.70
N LEU A 25 14.38 40.74 18.68
CA LEU A 25 15.29 40.13 17.70
C LEU A 25 15.48 38.64 17.98
N ALA A 26 15.56 38.19 19.22
CA ALA A 26 15.58 36.76 19.55
C ALA A 26 14.24 36.07 19.23
N TRP A 27 13.12 36.78 19.42
CA TRP A 27 11.79 36.24 19.03
C TRP A 27 11.58 36.23 17.52
N ALA A 28 12.13 37.21 16.79
CA ALA A 28 12.12 37.27 15.34
C ALA A 28 13.06 36.22 14.71
N PHE A 29 14.12 35.78 15.43
CA PHE A 29 14.98 34.68 14.98
C PHE A 29 14.44 33.29 15.36
N GLN A 30 13.60 33.13 16.38
CA GLN A 30 12.90 31.89 16.68
C GLN A 30 11.61 31.67 15.87
N SER A 31 11.05 32.73 15.29
CA SER A 31 9.88 32.62 14.40
C SER A 31 10.26 32.53 12.90
N ALA A 32 11.54 32.51 12.57
CA ALA A 32 12.01 32.40 11.18
C ALA A 32 12.42 30.99 10.76
N HIS A 33 12.16 30.00 11.60
CA HIS A 33 12.27 28.55 11.23
C HIS A 33 10.91 27.87 11.30
N SER A 34 9.81 28.54 10.98
CA SER A 34 8.69 27.85 10.38
C SER A 34 9.20 27.44 8.99
N PHE A 35 9.53 26.17 8.83
CA PHE A 35 9.67 25.60 7.50
C PHE A 35 8.34 25.85 6.79
N ALA A 36 8.30 26.90 5.97
CA ALA A 36 7.28 27.03 4.96
C ALA A 36 7.47 25.76 4.11
N ALA A 37 6.51 24.86 4.16
CA ALA A 37 6.36 23.83 3.16
C ALA A 37 6.56 24.51 1.81
N PRO A 38 7.36 23.95 0.89
CA PRO A 38 7.53 24.55 -0.41
C PRO A 38 6.13 24.69 -1.00
N SER A 39 5.68 25.91 -1.20
CA SER A 39 4.40 26.16 -1.81
C SER A 39 4.48 25.68 -3.27
N SER A 40 4.16 24.40 -3.50
CA SER A 40 3.50 24.07 -4.75
C SER A 40 2.26 24.95 -4.73
N VAL A 41 2.13 25.87 -5.64
CA VAL A 41 0.94 26.72 -5.68
C VAL A 41 -0.17 25.84 -6.23
N ALA A 42 -0.75 24.99 -5.35
CA ALA A 42 -2.02 24.41 -5.64
C ALA A 42 -3.00 25.56 -5.82
N THR A 43 -3.43 25.78 -7.05
CA THR A 43 -4.33 26.89 -7.37
C THR A 43 -5.75 26.60 -6.91
N SER A 44 -6.09 25.32 -6.70
CA SER A 44 -7.36 24.85 -6.10
C SER A 44 -7.23 23.40 -5.66
N ARG A 45 -7.82 23.09 -4.52
CA ARG A 45 -8.07 21.72 -4.08
C ARG A 45 -9.57 21.46 -4.10
N VAL A 46 -9.97 20.39 -4.77
CA VAL A 46 -11.35 19.90 -4.75
C VAL A 46 -11.35 18.67 -3.86
N ALA A 47 -12.27 18.61 -2.90
CA ALA A 47 -12.49 17.37 -2.17
C ALA A 47 -12.88 16.30 -3.20
N GLY A 48 -12.04 15.30 -3.35
CA GLY A 48 -12.36 14.07 -4.05
C GLY A 48 -13.18 13.18 -3.13
N GLY A 49 -13.71 12.14 -3.69
CA GLY A 49 -14.21 11.00 -2.93
C GLY A 49 -13.09 10.09 -2.46
N ASP A 50 -13.39 8.82 -2.35
CA ASP A 50 -12.43 7.82 -1.94
C ASP A 50 -11.16 7.88 -2.79
N THR A 51 -11.07 7.16 -3.86
CA THR A 51 -9.93 7.19 -4.76
C THR A 51 -10.35 7.73 -6.13
N PRO A 52 -10.01 8.96 -6.52
CA PRO A 52 -10.24 9.43 -7.88
C PRO A 52 -9.28 8.70 -8.83
N LEU A 53 -9.83 7.89 -9.75
CA LEU A 53 -9.05 7.02 -10.65
C LEU A 53 -8.81 7.61 -12.03
N ASN A 54 -9.65 8.54 -12.49
CA ASN A 54 -9.51 9.16 -13.81
C ASN A 54 -10.02 10.60 -13.81
N LEU A 55 -9.46 11.42 -14.71
CA LEU A 55 -9.82 12.81 -14.93
C LEU A 55 -10.05 13.09 -16.40
N LEU A 56 -11.13 13.83 -16.70
CA LEU A 56 -11.49 14.21 -18.08
C LEU A 56 -11.95 15.67 -18.16
N GLU A 57 -11.28 16.49 -18.97
CA GLU A 57 -11.75 17.85 -19.30
C GLU A 57 -12.88 17.78 -20.33
N VAL A 58 -13.97 18.48 -20.08
CA VAL A 58 -15.17 18.50 -20.90
C VAL A 58 -15.55 19.94 -21.27
N ASP A 59 -15.79 20.19 -22.54
CA ASP A 59 -16.20 21.47 -23.13
C ASP A 59 -15.26 22.65 -22.75
N GLY A 60 -13.99 22.36 -22.40
CA GLY A 60 -12.99 23.35 -21.98
C GLY A 60 -13.37 24.10 -20.70
N ARG A 61 -14.19 23.51 -19.84
CA ARG A 61 -14.67 24.14 -18.61
C ARG A 61 -14.86 23.17 -17.44
N TRP A 62 -15.30 21.98 -17.70
CA TRP A 62 -15.68 21.04 -16.67
C TRP A 62 -14.62 19.95 -16.56
N LEU A 63 -14.13 19.74 -15.36
CA LEU A 63 -13.30 18.59 -15.05
C LEU A 63 -14.19 17.52 -14.42
N ILE A 64 -14.25 16.35 -15.04
CA ILE A 64 -15.00 15.19 -14.53
C ILE A 64 -14.01 14.22 -13.92
N SER A 65 -14.33 13.70 -12.73
CA SER A 65 -13.59 12.59 -12.10
C SER A 65 -14.47 11.37 -11.89
N THR A 66 -13.90 10.18 -12.07
CA THR A 66 -14.40 8.95 -11.45
C THR A 66 -13.82 8.85 -10.06
N ASN A 67 -14.64 8.46 -9.09
CA ASN A 67 -14.23 8.22 -7.72
C ASN A 67 -14.73 6.84 -7.33
N SER A 68 -13.79 5.99 -6.96
CA SER A 68 -14.01 4.59 -6.61
C SER A 68 -13.45 4.33 -5.22
N GLY A 69 -13.67 3.16 -4.68
CA GLY A 69 -13.08 2.78 -3.40
C GLY A 69 -14.10 2.26 -2.40
N TRP A 70 -13.96 2.69 -1.16
CA TRP A 70 -14.71 2.13 -0.04
C TRP A 70 -16.20 2.53 0.00
N HIS A 71 -16.50 3.82 -0.24
CA HIS A 71 -17.88 4.31 -0.24
C HIS A 71 -18.55 4.10 -1.61
N ASN A 72 -19.83 4.48 -1.70
CA ASN A 72 -20.54 4.43 -2.98
C ASN A 72 -19.76 5.20 -4.04
N ALA A 73 -19.36 4.51 -5.09
CA ALA A 73 -18.63 5.11 -6.19
C ALA A 73 -19.47 6.16 -6.92
N TYR A 74 -18.85 7.22 -7.43
CA TYR A 74 -19.56 8.32 -8.07
C TYR A 74 -18.73 9.04 -9.13
N LEU A 75 -19.42 9.85 -9.94
CA LEU A 75 -18.80 10.87 -10.75
C LEU A 75 -19.00 12.24 -10.12
N GLN A 76 -17.97 13.07 -10.20
CA GLN A 76 -18.02 14.47 -9.79
C GLN A 76 -17.63 15.37 -10.95
N SER A 77 -18.29 16.52 -11.08
CA SER A 77 -17.90 17.58 -12.00
C SER A 77 -17.45 18.83 -11.26
N TYR A 78 -16.32 19.39 -11.66
CA TYR A 78 -15.75 20.62 -11.14
C TYR A 78 -15.75 21.71 -12.21
N ASP A 79 -16.26 22.90 -11.87
CA ASP A 79 -16.24 24.07 -12.75
C ASP A 79 -14.93 24.82 -12.58
N GLU A 80 -14.03 24.70 -13.55
CA GLU A 80 -12.73 25.37 -13.56
C GLU A 80 -12.85 26.91 -13.54
N GLN A 81 -13.96 27.47 -14.04
CA GLN A 81 -14.16 28.91 -14.10
C GLN A 81 -14.62 29.50 -12.76
N ASN A 82 -15.47 28.76 -12.05
CA ASN A 82 -16.06 29.20 -10.77
C ASN A 82 -15.40 28.56 -9.56
N HIS A 83 -14.41 27.68 -9.76
CA HIS A 83 -13.65 26.96 -8.74
C HIS A 83 -14.55 26.23 -7.73
N LYS A 84 -15.54 25.48 -8.20
CA LYS A 84 -16.49 24.74 -7.35
C LYS A 84 -16.95 23.45 -7.98
N VAL A 85 -17.33 22.50 -7.14
CA VAL A 85 -18.08 21.32 -7.56
C VAL A 85 -19.46 21.75 -8.06
N SER A 86 -19.84 21.28 -9.24
CA SER A 86 -21.08 21.65 -9.94
C SER A 86 -22.07 20.51 -10.06
N GLY A 87 -21.59 19.28 -10.09
CA GLY A 87 -22.41 18.07 -10.17
C GLY A 87 -21.80 16.89 -9.42
N HIS A 88 -22.68 16.04 -8.95
CA HIS A 88 -22.35 14.78 -8.29
C HIS A 88 -23.43 13.76 -8.67
N ILE A 89 -23.05 12.54 -8.97
CA ILE A 89 -23.97 11.43 -9.23
C ILE A 89 -23.32 10.12 -8.81
N GLU A 90 -24.02 9.35 -7.97
CA GLU A 90 -23.59 8.00 -7.63
C GLU A 90 -23.69 7.10 -8.87
N VAL A 91 -22.65 6.31 -9.11
CA VAL A 91 -22.55 5.37 -10.23
C VAL A 91 -22.06 4.04 -9.66
N PRO A 92 -22.87 3.00 -9.64
CA PRO A 92 -22.54 1.73 -9.02
C PRO A 92 -21.19 1.21 -9.50
N ALA A 93 -20.29 0.93 -8.57
CA ALA A 93 -18.93 0.43 -8.79
C ALA A 93 -18.16 1.16 -9.92
N ALA A 94 -18.38 2.48 -10.07
CA ALA A 94 -17.61 3.26 -11.06
C ALA A 94 -16.10 3.01 -10.88
N TRP A 95 -15.40 2.80 -11.99
CA TRP A 95 -13.99 2.47 -11.95
C TRP A 95 -13.17 3.37 -12.89
N TYR A 96 -12.19 2.83 -13.59
CA TYR A 96 -11.20 3.60 -14.34
C TYR A 96 -11.76 4.28 -15.61
N GLY A 97 -12.59 3.59 -16.38
CA GLY A 97 -13.01 4.04 -17.72
C GLY A 97 -13.91 5.27 -17.68
N LEU A 98 -13.51 6.34 -18.37
CA LEU A 98 -14.26 7.60 -18.46
C LEU A 98 -14.09 8.22 -19.85
N ALA A 99 -15.20 8.60 -20.50
CA ALA A 99 -15.18 9.28 -21.77
C ALA A 99 -16.39 10.21 -21.94
N TYR A 100 -16.31 11.16 -22.89
CA TYR A 100 -17.36 12.13 -23.17
C TYR A 100 -17.73 12.20 -24.66
N ASP A 101 -19.01 12.03 -24.94
CA ASP A 101 -19.60 12.31 -26.25
C ASP A 101 -20.09 13.76 -26.30
N ALA A 102 -19.28 14.65 -26.85
CA ALA A 102 -19.58 16.07 -26.95
C ALA A 102 -20.81 16.37 -27.83
N LYS A 103 -21.10 15.52 -28.82
CA LYS A 103 -22.26 15.69 -29.70
C LYS A 103 -23.58 15.41 -28.99
N ARG A 104 -23.60 14.37 -28.14
CA ARG A 104 -24.81 13.96 -27.42
C ARG A 104 -24.85 14.49 -26.00
N LYS A 105 -23.73 15.11 -25.53
CA LYS A 105 -23.51 15.55 -24.15
C LYS A 105 -23.68 14.44 -23.14
N LEU A 106 -23.06 13.31 -23.44
CA LEU A 106 -23.09 12.12 -22.58
C LEU A 106 -21.71 11.83 -22.02
N VAL A 107 -21.63 11.60 -20.71
CA VAL A 107 -20.49 10.99 -20.04
C VAL A 107 -20.75 9.49 -20.00
N ILE A 108 -19.74 8.71 -20.35
CA ILE A 108 -19.76 7.25 -20.28
C ILE A 108 -18.70 6.84 -19.27
N ALA A 109 -19.10 6.07 -18.25
CA ALA A 109 -18.23 5.55 -17.22
C ALA A 109 -18.27 4.02 -17.19
N SER A 110 -17.13 3.37 -17.00
CA SER A 110 -17.08 1.92 -16.74
C SER A 110 -17.38 1.63 -15.28
N SER A 111 -17.94 0.45 -15.02
CA SER A 111 -18.21 -0.06 -13.69
C SER A 111 -17.52 -1.41 -13.52
N ALA A 112 -16.92 -1.64 -12.37
CA ALA A 112 -16.30 -2.93 -12.03
C ALA A 112 -17.30 -4.11 -12.08
N GLU A 113 -18.61 -3.83 -12.06
CA GLU A 113 -19.71 -4.82 -12.14
C GLU A 113 -20.17 -5.13 -13.58
N SER A 114 -19.26 -5.25 -14.54
CA SER A 114 -19.58 -5.65 -15.91
C SER A 114 -20.59 -4.71 -16.61
N SER A 115 -20.53 -3.41 -16.40
CA SER A 115 -21.46 -2.44 -16.96
C SER A 115 -20.76 -1.17 -17.46
N LEU A 116 -21.44 -0.44 -18.36
CA LEU A 116 -21.21 0.98 -18.60
C LEU A 116 -22.40 1.78 -18.09
N TYR A 117 -22.15 2.95 -17.58
CA TYR A 117 -23.17 3.94 -17.25
C TYR A 117 -23.09 5.10 -18.23
N VAL A 118 -24.21 5.41 -18.87
CA VAL A 118 -24.37 6.50 -19.84
C VAL A 118 -25.19 7.59 -19.18
N ILE A 119 -24.62 8.76 -19.00
CA ILE A 119 -25.10 9.82 -18.12
C ILE A 119 -25.14 11.13 -18.89
N ALA A 120 -26.27 11.83 -18.87
CA ALA A 120 -26.37 13.14 -19.49
C ALA A 120 -25.64 14.20 -18.65
N LEU A 121 -24.87 15.08 -19.33
CA LEU A 121 -24.16 16.19 -18.71
C LEU A 121 -24.61 17.52 -19.29
N ASN A 122 -25.30 18.33 -18.50
CA ASN A 122 -25.79 19.64 -18.90
C ASN A 122 -25.22 20.74 -18.00
N ALA A 123 -24.39 21.61 -18.58
CA ALA A 123 -23.72 22.70 -17.83
C ALA A 123 -23.07 22.26 -16.51
N GLY A 124 -22.38 21.11 -16.53
CA GLY A 124 -21.70 20.54 -15.36
C GLY A 124 -22.60 19.78 -14.39
N THR A 125 -23.90 19.62 -14.70
CA THR A 125 -24.83 18.85 -13.85
C THR A 125 -25.17 17.53 -14.53
N PHE A 126 -25.10 16.45 -13.78
CA PHE A 126 -25.46 15.11 -14.25
C PHE A 126 -26.97 14.86 -14.16
N SER A 127 -27.53 14.12 -15.11
CA SER A 127 -28.91 13.64 -15.12
C SER A 127 -29.04 12.38 -15.96
N ASP A 128 -30.23 11.77 -15.95
CA ASP A 128 -30.65 10.70 -16.89
C ASP A 128 -29.62 9.57 -17.06
N MET A 129 -29.22 8.96 -15.95
CA MET A 129 -28.29 7.83 -15.93
C MET A 129 -28.96 6.54 -16.43
N ARG A 130 -28.29 5.82 -17.30
CA ARG A 130 -28.72 4.53 -17.83
C ARG A 130 -27.57 3.52 -17.81
N GLU A 131 -27.87 2.33 -17.34
CA GLU A 131 -26.95 1.18 -17.36
C GLU A 131 -26.96 0.50 -18.74
N VAL A 132 -25.77 0.05 -19.16
CA VAL A 132 -25.54 -0.82 -20.32
C VAL A 132 -24.74 -2.03 -19.83
N ARG A 133 -25.39 -3.18 -19.70
CA ARG A 133 -24.73 -4.42 -19.28
C ARG A 133 -23.80 -4.95 -20.35
N LEU A 134 -22.63 -5.43 -19.93
CA LEU A 134 -21.57 -5.97 -20.76
C LEU A 134 -21.38 -7.46 -20.47
N GLU A 135 -22.27 -8.30 -21.04
CA GLU A 135 -22.15 -9.75 -20.86
C GLU A 135 -20.76 -10.25 -21.29
N GLY A 136 -20.10 -11.01 -20.42
CA GLY A 136 -18.78 -11.59 -20.67
C GLY A 136 -17.63 -10.57 -20.60
N CYS A 137 -17.82 -9.43 -19.93
CA CYS A 137 -16.77 -8.43 -19.71
C CYS A 137 -16.59 -8.18 -18.20
N PRO A 138 -15.95 -9.08 -17.46
CA PRO A 138 -15.64 -8.82 -16.05
C PRO A 138 -14.61 -7.69 -15.97
N LEU A 139 -14.77 -6.83 -14.97
CA LEU A 139 -13.92 -5.68 -14.69
C LEU A 139 -13.65 -4.81 -15.95
N PRO A 140 -14.67 -4.12 -16.53
CA PRO A 140 -14.47 -3.19 -17.64
C PRO A 140 -13.53 -2.05 -17.20
N ALA A 141 -12.36 -1.96 -17.82
CA ALA A 141 -11.35 -0.94 -17.53
C ALA A 141 -11.51 0.27 -18.45
N GLY A 142 -10.51 0.56 -19.23
CA GLY A 142 -10.48 1.71 -20.14
C GLY A 142 -11.52 1.62 -21.26
N LEU A 143 -11.94 2.77 -21.73
CA LEU A 143 -12.87 2.88 -22.85
C LEU A 143 -12.48 4.00 -23.82
N ALA A 144 -12.81 3.84 -25.09
CA ALA A 144 -12.63 4.86 -26.10
C ALA A 144 -13.90 4.99 -26.96
N LEU A 145 -14.28 6.22 -27.33
CA LEU A 145 -15.48 6.47 -28.11
C LEU A 145 -15.20 6.62 -29.60
N ALA A 146 -16.10 6.10 -30.42
CA ALA A 146 -16.20 6.44 -31.82
C ALA A 146 -17.28 7.52 -32.07
N MET A 147 -17.15 8.27 -33.15
CA MET A 147 -18.09 9.34 -33.47
C MET A 147 -19.48 8.85 -33.86
N ASP A 148 -19.65 7.58 -34.15
CA ASP A 148 -20.92 6.94 -34.53
C ASP A 148 -21.84 6.57 -33.38
N GLY A 149 -21.39 6.68 -32.13
CA GLY A 149 -22.13 6.29 -30.93
C GLY A 149 -21.78 4.91 -30.44
N THR A 150 -20.66 4.37 -30.90
CA THR A 150 -20.09 3.13 -30.35
C THR A 150 -18.89 3.43 -29.45
N ALA A 151 -18.57 2.48 -28.56
CA ALA A 151 -17.40 2.50 -27.70
C ALA A 151 -16.63 1.18 -27.82
N TRP A 152 -15.34 1.25 -27.64
CA TRP A 152 -14.49 0.08 -27.35
C TRP A 152 -14.22 0.05 -25.86
N VAL A 153 -14.32 -1.14 -25.25
CA VAL A 153 -14.18 -1.37 -23.82
C VAL A 153 -13.17 -2.49 -23.58
N ALA A 154 -12.18 -2.24 -22.77
CA ALA A 154 -11.22 -3.24 -22.33
C ALA A 154 -11.84 -4.07 -21.19
N CYS A 155 -11.97 -5.38 -21.39
CA CYS A 155 -12.48 -6.32 -20.39
C CYS A 155 -11.27 -6.96 -19.70
N ASN A 156 -10.87 -6.37 -18.58
CA ASN A 156 -9.59 -6.64 -17.96
C ASN A 156 -9.38 -8.13 -17.63
N GLN A 157 -10.33 -8.76 -16.95
CA GLN A 157 -10.16 -10.14 -16.45
C GLN A 157 -10.58 -11.24 -17.44
N ASN A 158 -10.91 -10.92 -18.69
CA ASN A 158 -11.15 -11.92 -19.72
C ASN A 158 -10.37 -11.68 -21.01
N GLU A 159 -9.29 -10.86 -20.97
CA GLU A 159 -8.36 -10.64 -22.09
C GLU A 159 -8.99 -10.07 -23.36
N SER A 160 -10.20 -9.51 -23.30
CA SER A 160 -10.94 -9.12 -24.48
C SER A 160 -11.18 -7.63 -24.61
N LEU A 161 -11.41 -7.23 -25.86
CA LEU A 161 -11.92 -5.92 -26.26
C LEU A 161 -13.34 -6.09 -26.82
N LEU A 162 -14.29 -5.34 -26.26
CA LEU A 162 -15.66 -5.28 -26.77
C LEU A 162 -15.86 -4.02 -27.59
N ARG A 163 -16.70 -4.11 -28.64
CA ARG A 163 -17.31 -2.97 -29.32
C ARG A 163 -18.81 -2.92 -28.97
N VAL A 164 -19.24 -1.80 -28.42
CA VAL A 164 -20.60 -1.62 -27.86
C VAL A 164 -21.24 -0.37 -28.46
N ASP A 165 -22.47 -0.49 -28.92
CA ASP A 165 -23.33 0.68 -29.14
C ASP A 165 -23.88 1.11 -27.77
N TYR A 166 -23.29 2.12 -27.16
CA TYR A 166 -23.71 2.59 -25.83
C TYR A 166 -25.03 3.36 -25.86
N VAL A 167 -25.54 3.73 -27.04
CA VAL A 167 -26.88 4.34 -27.19
C VAL A 167 -27.99 3.32 -27.12
N THR A 168 -27.80 2.19 -27.77
CA THR A 168 -28.81 1.10 -27.78
C THR A 168 -28.55 0.00 -26.78
N GLY A 169 -27.35 -0.10 -26.23
CA GLY A 169 -26.91 -1.15 -25.33
C GLY A 169 -26.48 -2.44 -26.02
N LYS A 170 -26.33 -2.44 -27.36
CA LYS A 170 -26.01 -3.65 -28.13
C LYS A 170 -24.51 -3.89 -28.21
N ILE A 171 -24.06 -5.09 -27.85
CA ILE A 171 -22.70 -5.56 -28.13
C ILE A 171 -22.60 -5.87 -29.64
N LEU A 172 -21.66 -5.22 -30.32
CA LEU A 172 -21.42 -5.29 -31.76
C LEU A 172 -20.34 -6.28 -32.16
N GLY A 173 -19.44 -6.60 -31.25
CA GLY A 173 -18.35 -7.53 -31.44
C GLY A 173 -17.45 -7.65 -30.20
N ALA A 174 -16.69 -8.73 -30.15
CA ALA A 174 -15.70 -9.01 -29.13
C ALA A 174 -14.51 -9.75 -29.77
N ALA A 175 -13.30 -9.49 -29.27
CA ALA A 175 -12.09 -10.21 -29.67
C ALA A 175 -11.08 -10.28 -28.52
N LYS A 176 -10.34 -11.37 -28.43
CA LYS A 176 -9.20 -11.51 -27.54
C LYS A 176 -8.05 -10.60 -28.01
N VAL A 177 -7.49 -9.81 -27.15
CA VAL A 177 -6.43 -8.84 -27.47
C VAL A 177 -5.13 -9.09 -26.71
N GLY A 178 -5.20 -9.78 -25.58
CA GLY A 178 -4.06 -10.13 -24.69
C GLY A 178 -4.42 -9.98 -23.24
N ALA A 179 -3.50 -10.39 -22.35
CA ALA A 179 -3.74 -10.51 -20.93
C ALA A 179 -3.95 -9.15 -20.24
N PHE A 180 -5.00 -9.05 -19.46
CA PHE A 180 -5.37 -7.88 -18.63
C PHE A 180 -5.36 -6.54 -19.40
N PRO A 181 -6.21 -6.37 -20.46
CA PRO A 181 -6.29 -5.12 -21.19
C PRO A 181 -6.80 -3.99 -20.29
N TYR A 182 -6.10 -2.83 -20.28
CA TYR A 182 -6.39 -1.76 -19.35
C TYR A 182 -6.81 -0.46 -20.03
N ALA A 183 -5.91 0.33 -20.56
CA ALA A 183 -6.23 1.59 -21.21
C ALA A 183 -6.41 1.43 -22.73
N ILE A 184 -7.27 2.29 -23.32
CA ILE A 184 -7.50 2.33 -24.77
C ILE A 184 -7.26 3.73 -25.29
N VAL A 185 -6.47 3.86 -26.35
CA VAL A 185 -6.27 5.12 -27.08
C VAL A 185 -6.67 4.96 -28.53
N SER A 186 -7.59 5.82 -28.99
CA SER A 186 -7.95 5.89 -30.40
C SER A 186 -6.81 6.53 -31.21
N LEU A 187 -6.38 5.86 -32.27
CA LEU A 187 -5.30 6.29 -33.15
C LEU A 187 -5.84 6.62 -34.54
N PRO A 188 -5.11 7.42 -35.34
CA PRO A 188 -5.48 7.67 -36.73
C PRO A 188 -5.62 6.39 -37.55
N SER A 189 -6.39 6.49 -38.65
CA SER A 189 -6.60 5.39 -39.60
C SER A 189 -7.34 4.20 -39.04
N GLY A 190 -8.28 4.42 -38.11
CA GLY A 190 -9.14 3.38 -37.58
C GLY A 190 -8.39 2.30 -36.77
N ARG A 191 -7.37 2.70 -36.04
CA ARG A 191 -6.62 1.84 -35.13
C ARG A 191 -6.86 2.20 -33.67
N LEU A 192 -6.71 1.23 -32.80
CA LEU A 192 -6.66 1.40 -31.35
C LEU A 192 -5.30 0.93 -30.82
N ALA A 193 -4.82 1.56 -29.76
CA ALA A 193 -3.79 1.01 -28.92
C ALA A 193 -4.46 0.58 -27.60
N VAL A 194 -4.12 -0.61 -27.13
CA VAL A 194 -4.62 -1.20 -25.87
C VAL A 194 -3.41 -1.60 -25.04
N SER A 195 -3.27 -1.07 -23.84
CA SER A 195 -2.23 -1.52 -22.91
C SER A 195 -2.62 -2.85 -22.28
N LEU A 196 -1.67 -3.78 -22.15
CA LEU A 196 -1.88 -5.12 -21.64
C LEU A 196 -1.02 -5.31 -20.37
N TRP A 197 -1.64 -5.21 -19.23
CA TRP A 197 -0.93 -5.28 -17.95
C TRP A 197 -0.13 -6.59 -17.81
N GLY A 198 -0.75 -7.73 -18.14
CA GLY A 198 -0.15 -9.05 -17.95
C GLY A 198 0.85 -9.48 -19.04
N GLU A 199 0.97 -8.76 -20.17
CA GLU A 199 1.87 -9.13 -21.26
C GLU A 199 3.07 -8.17 -21.43
N HIS A 200 3.19 -7.14 -20.62
CA HIS A 200 4.21 -6.09 -20.77
C HIS A 200 4.26 -5.53 -22.20
N ALA A 201 3.11 -5.30 -22.80
CA ALA A 201 2.96 -4.96 -24.20
C ALA A 201 1.80 -4.00 -24.47
N VAL A 202 1.83 -3.39 -25.64
CA VAL A 202 0.71 -2.65 -26.23
C VAL A 202 0.22 -3.38 -27.48
N ALA A 203 -1.06 -3.76 -27.49
CA ALA A 203 -1.71 -4.29 -28.68
C ALA A 203 -2.18 -3.15 -29.59
N LEU A 204 -1.79 -3.18 -30.88
CA LEU A 204 -2.42 -2.37 -31.91
C LEU A 204 -3.54 -3.19 -32.54
N VAL A 205 -4.75 -2.63 -32.56
CA VAL A 205 -5.98 -3.31 -32.98
C VAL A 205 -6.68 -2.51 -34.09
N ASN A 206 -7.26 -3.21 -35.05
CA ASN A 206 -8.15 -2.60 -36.03
C ASN A 206 -9.50 -2.28 -35.35
N ALA A 207 -9.89 -1.01 -35.32
CA ALA A 207 -11.06 -0.54 -34.61
C ALA A 207 -12.40 -1.09 -35.18
N GLY A 208 -12.41 -1.48 -36.46
CA GLY A 208 -13.60 -2.03 -37.12
C GLY A 208 -13.76 -3.54 -36.95
N THR A 209 -12.68 -4.30 -37.18
CA THR A 209 -12.69 -5.78 -37.14
C THR A 209 -12.31 -6.34 -35.78
N LEU A 210 -11.72 -5.53 -34.89
CA LEU A 210 -11.13 -5.91 -33.60
C LEU A 210 -9.93 -6.89 -33.72
N GLU A 211 -9.42 -7.09 -34.94
CA GLU A 211 -8.23 -7.93 -35.17
C GLU A 211 -6.97 -7.24 -34.63
N ARG A 212 -6.12 -7.98 -33.93
CA ARG A 212 -4.81 -7.50 -33.48
C ARG A 212 -3.87 -7.37 -34.67
N ILE A 213 -3.40 -6.14 -34.93
CA ILE A 213 -2.48 -5.79 -36.01
C ILE A 213 -1.04 -6.09 -35.59
N ALA A 214 -0.66 -5.74 -34.35
CA ALA A 214 0.66 -5.92 -33.81
C ALA A 214 0.60 -6.03 -32.27
N LEU A 215 1.59 -6.69 -31.69
CA LEU A 215 1.89 -6.68 -30.27
C LEU A 215 3.28 -6.06 -30.08
N ILE A 216 3.37 -4.95 -29.36
CA ILE A 216 4.60 -4.18 -29.21
C ILE A 216 5.07 -4.30 -27.76
N PRO A 217 6.17 -4.98 -27.48
CA PRO A 217 6.74 -5.05 -26.14
C PRO A 217 7.09 -3.65 -25.62
N VAL A 218 6.81 -3.41 -24.33
CA VAL A 218 7.10 -2.17 -23.58
C VAL A 218 7.62 -2.50 -22.18
N GLY A 219 7.68 -1.55 -21.28
CA GLY A 219 7.99 -1.81 -19.88
C GLY A 219 6.90 -2.63 -19.19
N SER A 220 7.20 -3.09 -17.96
CA SER A 220 6.28 -3.92 -17.18
C SER A 220 5.08 -3.12 -16.69
N HIS A 221 3.91 -3.77 -16.70
CA HIS A 221 2.65 -3.22 -16.23
C HIS A 221 2.27 -1.90 -16.94
N PRO A 222 2.05 -1.91 -18.28
CA PRO A 222 1.73 -0.71 -19.03
C PRO A 222 0.33 -0.20 -18.68
N ASN A 223 0.27 1.00 -18.11
CA ASN A 223 -0.91 1.69 -17.66
C ASN A 223 -1.48 2.63 -18.73
N GLU A 224 -1.56 3.91 -18.38
CA GLU A 224 -2.10 4.94 -19.26
C GLU A 224 -1.18 5.21 -20.46
N MET A 225 -1.79 5.59 -21.55
CA MET A 225 -1.11 5.89 -22.80
C MET A 225 -1.48 7.28 -23.34
N LEU A 226 -0.49 7.97 -23.89
CA LEU A 226 -0.66 9.31 -24.46
C LEU A 226 -0.19 9.37 -25.91
N TYR A 227 -1.10 9.63 -26.84
CA TYR A 227 -0.75 9.83 -28.24
C TYR A 227 -0.24 11.24 -28.52
N LEU A 228 0.92 11.36 -29.12
CA LEU A 228 1.53 12.61 -29.58
C LEU A 228 1.39 12.77 -31.10
N PRO A 229 0.37 13.50 -31.61
CA PRO A 229 0.02 13.51 -33.02
C PRO A 229 1.15 14.03 -33.94
N LYS A 230 1.86 15.08 -33.51
CA LYS A 230 2.95 15.67 -34.30
C LYS A 230 4.15 14.72 -34.45
N ALA A 231 4.40 13.92 -33.43
CA ALA A 231 5.45 12.90 -33.43
C ALA A 231 5.01 11.60 -34.12
N ARG A 232 3.74 11.30 -34.12
CA ARG A 232 3.15 9.98 -34.38
C ARG A 232 3.73 8.91 -33.45
N HIS A 233 3.99 9.31 -32.21
CA HIS A 233 4.44 8.45 -31.14
C HIS A 233 3.34 8.24 -30.10
N LEU A 234 3.39 7.08 -29.45
CA LEU A 234 2.58 6.75 -28.28
C LEU A 234 3.52 6.65 -27.09
N LEU A 235 3.24 7.42 -26.05
CA LEU A 235 3.89 7.26 -24.74
C LEU A 235 3.08 6.27 -23.92
N VAL A 236 3.75 5.45 -23.14
CA VAL A 236 3.16 4.42 -22.28
C VAL A 236 3.80 4.49 -20.91
N ALA A 237 3.02 4.75 -19.88
CA ALA A 237 3.48 4.65 -18.50
C ALA A 237 3.53 3.18 -18.08
N CYS A 238 4.66 2.70 -17.57
CA CYS A 238 4.89 1.30 -17.20
C CYS A 238 5.26 1.25 -15.71
N SER A 239 4.29 0.95 -14.84
CA SER A 239 4.41 1.17 -13.39
C SER A 239 5.45 0.28 -12.72
N ASP A 240 5.53 -1.00 -13.08
CA ASP A 240 6.42 -1.96 -12.39
C ASP A 240 7.87 -1.95 -12.90
N SER A 241 8.13 -1.32 -14.03
CA SER A 241 9.49 -1.13 -14.53
C SER A 241 9.99 0.31 -14.37
N ASP A 242 9.17 1.19 -13.76
CA ASP A 242 9.47 2.63 -13.57
C ASP A 242 9.85 3.33 -14.88
N ASP A 243 9.19 2.98 -15.96
CA ASP A 243 9.53 3.43 -17.29
C ASP A 243 8.41 4.25 -17.95
N VAL A 244 8.80 5.15 -18.85
CA VAL A 244 7.92 5.62 -19.92
C VAL A 244 8.46 5.08 -21.24
N SER A 245 7.74 4.16 -21.85
CA SER A 245 8.02 3.62 -23.18
C SER A 245 7.52 4.56 -24.28
N VAL A 246 8.29 4.73 -25.35
CA VAL A 246 7.93 5.52 -26.52
C VAL A 246 7.83 4.62 -27.73
N ILE A 247 6.62 4.46 -28.26
CA ILE A 247 6.34 3.66 -29.46
C ILE A 247 6.32 4.54 -30.70
N ASP A 248 7.10 4.20 -31.73
CA ASP A 248 6.96 4.72 -33.09
C ASP A 248 5.80 3.99 -33.78
N LEU A 249 4.67 4.66 -33.95
CA LEU A 249 3.44 4.08 -34.54
C LEU A 249 3.54 3.86 -36.07
N VAL A 250 4.58 4.38 -36.72
CA VAL A 250 4.85 4.13 -38.13
C VAL A 250 5.62 2.84 -38.32
N LYS A 251 6.63 2.64 -37.48
CA LYS A 251 7.44 1.40 -37.47
C LYS A 251 6.84 0.28 -36.65
N GLN A 252 5.90 0.61 -35.76
CA GLN A 252 5.25 -0.31 -34.82
C GLN A 252 6.26 -1.01 -33.90
N VAL A 253 7.18 -0.24 -33.32
CA VAL A 253 8.19 -0.72 -32.38
C VAL A 253 8.37 0.27 -31.24
N GLU A 254 8.77 -0.23 -30.07
CA GLU A 254 9.34 0.62 -29.04
C GLU A 254 10.66 1.20 -29.57
N MET A 255 10.75 2.51 -29.67
CA MET A 255 11.93 3.19 -30.15
C MET A 255 12.84 3.70 -29.04
N ARG A 256 12.29 3.90 -27.88
CA ARG A 256 12.99 4.44 -26.70
C ARG A 256 12.21 4.12 -25.43
N ARG A 257 12.95 3.99 -24.33
CA ARG A 257 12.43 3.86 -22.98
C ARG A 257 13.15 4.87 -22.09
N PHE A 258 12.37 5.56 -21.22
CA PHE A 258 12.89 6.46 -20.20
C PHE A 258 12.70 5.79 -18.86
N HIS A 259 13.78 5.42 -18.24
CA HIS A 259 13.71 4.99 -16.85
C HIS A 259 13.57 6.23 -15.96
N LEU A 260 12.61 6.19 -15.06
CA LEU A 260 12.29 7.29 -14.16
C LEU A 260 13.10 7.14 -12.86
N ASP A 261 14.40 7.28 -13.00
CA ASP A 261 15.29 7.28 -11.86
C ASP A 261 14.91 8.43 -10.91
N ILE A 262 14.64 8.08 -9.68
CA ILE A 262 14.61 9.09 -8.62
C ILE A 262 16.07 9.55 -8.47
N PRO A 263 16.37 10.85 -8.62
CA PRO A 263 17.75 11.32 -8.61
C PRO A 263 18.52 10.81 -7.38
N ASN A 264 19.65 10.15 -7.63
CA ASN A 264 20.55 9.52 -6.67
C ASN A 264 20.01 8.22 -6.03
N VAL A 265 18.99 7.58 -6.60
CA VAL A 265 18.49 6.29 -6.14
C VAL A 265 18.36 5.34 -7.34
N PRO A 266 19.21 4.33 -7.46
CA PRO A 266 19.18 3.40 -8.60
C PRO A 266 18.18 2.26 -8.43
N LEU A 267 17.18 2.40 -7.57
CA LEU A 267 16.20 1.37 -7.25
C LEU A 267 14.81 1.73 -7.74
N GLY A 268 14.02 0.73 -8.10
CA GLY A 268 12.63 0.87 -8.51
C GLY A 268 11.72 1.44 -7.41
N GLY A 269 10.52 1.86 -7.79
CA GLY A 269 9.48 2.31 -6.89
C GLY A 269 8.91 3.70 -7.22
N ALA A 270 9.08 4.22 -8.43
CA ALA A 270 8.44 5.47 -8.85
C ALA A 270 6.98 5.26 -9.22
N GLN A 271 6.64 4.12 -9.82
CA GLN A 271 5.31 3.73 -10.29
C GLN A 271 4.65 4.80 -11.19
N PRO A 272 5.11 4.98 -12.43
CA PRO A 272 4.44 5.86 -13.38
C PRO A 272 3.08 5.29 -13.79
N VAL A 273 1.99 6.02 -13.55
CA VAL A 273 0.63 5.50 -13.75
C VAL A 273 -0.22 6.31 -14.72
N ALA A 274 0.04 7.61 -14.87
CA ALA A 274 -0.78 8.48 -15.71
C ALA A 274 0.05 9.49 -16.50
N LEU A 275 -0.51 9.94 -17.63
CA LEU A 275 0.15 10.82 -18.59
C LEU A 275 -0.76 11.97 -19.03
N ALA A 276 -0.25 13.19 -19.06
CA ALA A 276 -0.92 14.35 -19.68
C ALA A 276 0.06 15.16 -20.53
N ALA A 277 -0.44 15.95 -21.48
CA ALA A 277 0.42 16.81 -22.29
C ALA A 277 -0.15 18.21 -22.48
N ASP A 278 0.75 19.18 -22.46
CA ASP A 278 0.53 20.50 -23.01
C ASP A 278 1.01 20.53 -24.49
N SER A 279 0.08 20.34 -25.40
CA SER A 279 0.35 20.30 -26.84
C SER A 279 0.91 21.61 -27.39
N LYS A 280 0.72 22.72 -26.68
CA LYS A 280 1.17 24.05 -27.08
C LYS A 280 2.66 24.25 -26.78
N THR A 281 3.09 23.87 -25.60
CA THR A 281 4.50 24.01 -25.19
C THR A 281 5.35 22.79 -25.51
N GLY A 282 4.74 21.65 -25.79
CA GLY A 282 5.41 20.36 -25.99
C GLY A 282 5.87 19.69 -24.69
N LYS A 283 5.35 20.13 -23.54
CA LYS A 283 5.57 19.44 -22.27
C LYS A 283 4.65 18.24 -22.17
N PHE A 284 5.12 17.17 -21.54
CA PHE A 284 4.27 16.11 -21.02
C PHE A 284 4.62 15.81 -19.57
N TYR A 285 3.63 15.31 -18.87
CA TYR A 285 3.65 15.08 -17.42
C TYR A 285 3.42 13.60 -17.16
N VAL A 286 4.07 13.08 -16.15
CA VAL A 286 3.98 11.67 -15.72
C VAL A 286 3.67 11.66 -14.23
N ALA A 287 2.55 11.09 -13.83
CA ALA A 287 2.24 10.85 -12.42
C ALA A 287 3.07 9.68 -11.90
N LEU A 288 3.70 9.87 -10.76
CA LEU A 288 4.53 8.87 -10.07
C LEU A 288 3.85 8.52 -8.75
N ALA A 289 3.02 7.48 -8.77
CA ALA A 289 2.10 7.15 -7.67
C ALA A 289 2.83 6.91 -6.34
N ALA A 290 3.86 6.09 -6.37
CA ALA A 290 4.54 5.67 -5.14
C ALA A 290 5.45 6.73 -4.51
N VAL A 291 5.75 7.83 -5.19
CA VAL A 291 6.65 8.89 -4.69
C VAL A 291 6.00 10.26 -4.58
N ASP A 292 4.66 10.31 -4.65
CA ASP A 292 3.86 11.53 -4.45
C ASP A 292 4.33 12.70 -5.33
N ALA A 293 4.56 12.42 -6.61
CA ALA A 293 5.20 13.37 -7.49
C ALA A 293 4.68 13.35 -8.93
N VAL A 294 5.00 14.41 -9.67
CA VAL A 294 4.81 14.49 -11.12
C VAL A 294 6.13 14.85 -11.79
N ALA A 295 6.58 13.99 -12.71
CA ALA A 295 7.72 14.27 -13.57
C ALA A 295 7.31 15.04 -14.81
N VAL A 296 8.10 16.05 -15.19
CA VAL A 296 7.87 16.91 -16.35
C VAL A 296 8.94 16.66 -17.39
N PHE A 297 8.51 16.38 -18.60
CA PHE A 297 9.37 16.21 -19.75
C PHE A 297 9.09 17.26 -20.83
N GLN A 298 10.04 17.45 -21.71
CA GLN A 298 9.94 18.32 -22.88
C GLN A 298 10.13 17.52 -24.16
N VAL A 299 9.22 17.68 -25.12
CA VAL A 299 9.38 17.19 -26.48
C VAL A 299 9.75 18.35 -27.39
N LYS A 300 10.88 18.26 -28.08
CA LYS A 300 11.31 19.23 -29.09
C LYS A 300 11.28 18.59 -30.46
N PHE A 301 10.68 19.32 -31.43
CA PHE A 301 10.59 18.90 -32.82
C PHE A 301 11.69 19.60 -33.61
N GLU A 302 12.87 18.98 -33.66
CA GLU A 302 14.05 19.42 -34.40
C GLU A 302 14.25 18.52 -35.64
N LYS A 303 15.49 18.39 -36.16
CA LYS A 303 15.81 17.40 -37.21
C LYS A 303 15.43 15.97 -36.79
N GLN A 304 15.52 15.69 -35.50
CA GLN A 304 15.00 14.50 -34.84
C GLN A 304 14.15 14.91 -33.66
N ILE A 305 13.19 14.08 -33.27
CA ILE A 305 12.35 14.33 -32.09
C ILE A 305 13.21 14.05 -30.85
N VAL A 306 13.39 15.08 -30.02
CA VAL A 306 14.19 15.00 -28.80
C VAL A 306 13.27 15.05 -27.59
N TYR A 307 13.41 14.06 -26.73
CA TYR A 307 12.75 13.97 -25.43
C TYR A 307 13.78 14.28 -24.37
N SER A 308 13.44 15.14 -23.42
CA SER A 308 14.32 15.48 -22.30
C SER A 308 13.54 15.60 -21.01
N TYR A 309 14.08 15.03 -19.93
CA TYR A 309 13.61 15.28 -18.58
C TYR A 309 13.84 16.75 -18.23
N ASN A 310 12.87 17.37 -17.62
CA ASN A 310 12.93 18.77 -17.22
C ASN A 310 13.04 18.91 -15.70
N ARG A 311 12.08 18.33 -14.95
CA ARG A 311 12.02 18.46 -13.50
C ARG A 311 11.02 17.50 -12.88
N LEU A 312 11.05 17.43 -11.55
CA LEU A 312 10.10 16.75 -10.69
C LEU A 312 9.47 17.77 -9.74
N PHE A 313 8.18 17.66 -9.44
CA PHE A 313 7.53 18.42 -8.37
C PHE A 313 6.60 17.50 -7.56
N SER A 314 6.34 17.85 -6.29
CA SER A 314 5.46 17.02 -5.47
C SER A 314 4.00 17.24 -5.81
N ALA A 315 3.26 16.17 -5.70
CA ALA A 315 1.80 16.13 -5.73
C ALA A 315 1.24 15.76 -4.35
N GLY A 316 -0.05 15.56 -4.24
CA GLY A 316 -0.64 14.86 -3.09
C GLY A 316 -0.27 13.38 -3.09
N ALA A 317 -0.68 12.66 -2.05
CA ALA A 317 -0.33 11.26 -1.90
C ALA A 317 -1.02 10.38 -2.96
N ASP A 318 -0.26 9.45 -3.54
CA ASP A 318 -0.69 8.49 -4.54
C ASP A 318 -1.37 9.16 -5.76
N PRO A 319 -0.65 9.92 -6.59
CA PRO A 319 -1.23 10.52 -7.80
C PRO A 319 -1.66 9.44 -8.80
N THR A 320 -2.97 9.34 -9.04
CA THR A 320 -3.63 8.29 -9.82
C THR A 320 -3.96 8.69 -11.25
N ALA A 321 -4.25 9.98 -11.49
CA ALA A 321 -4.61 10.48 -12.81
C ALA A 321 -4.13 11.92 -13.06
N LEU A 322 -3.94 12.26 -14.33
CA LEU A 322 -3.53 13.58 -14.80
C LEU A 322 -4.48 14.12 -15.88
N CYS A 323 -4.81 15.41 -15.79
CA CYS A 323 -5.51 16.11 -16.86
C CYS A 323 -4.94 17.52 -17.04
N PHE A 324 -4.48 17.85 -18.24
CA PHE A 324 -4.00 19.21 -18.55
C PHE A 324 -5.08 20.02 -19.24
N SER A 325 -5.59 21.06 -18.59
CA SER A 325 -6.53 22.00 -19.20
C SER A 325 -5.79 23.02 -20.07
N ALA A 326 -6.00 22.92 -21.35
CA ALA A 326 -5.41 23.83 -22.32
C ALA A 326 -5.97 25.28 -22.20
N ARG A 327 -7.14 25.47 -21.61
CA ARG A 327 -7.80 26.75 -21.40
C ARG A 327 -7.25 27.47 -20.19
N SER A 328 -7.23 26.83 -19.03
CA SER A 328 -6.76 27.45 -17.78
C SER A 328 -5.23 27.37 -17.64
N HIS A 329 -4.55 26.58 -18.46
CA HIS A 329 -3.13 26.21 -18.32
C HIS A 329 -2.80 25.59 -16.96
N VAL A 330 -3.74 24.85 -16.41
CA VAL A 330 -3.61 24.11 -15.16
C VAL A 330 -3.42 22.63 -15.45
N LEU A 331 -2.47 22.01 -14.78
CA LEU A 331 -2.37 20.55 -14.67
C LEU A 331 -3.17 20.12 -13.45
N PHE A 332 -4.22 19.37 -13.64
CA PHE A 332 -4.96 18.72 -12.57
C PHE A 332 -4.34 17.35 -12.29
N VAL A 333 -4.17 17.07 -11.01
CA VAL A 333 -3.62 15.80 -10.48
C VAL A 333 -4.68 15.23 -9.54
N ALA A 334 -5.15 14.06 -9.84
CA ALA A 334 -5.93 13.27 -8.89
C ALA A 334 -4.96 12.51 -7.97
N ASN A 335 -5.21 12.56 -6.68
CA ASN A 335 -4.42 11.88 -5.66
C ASN A 335 -5.33 10.87 -4.96
N GLY A 336 -4.92 9.61 -4.90
CA GLY A 336 -5.75 8.50 -4.41
C GLY A 336 -5.88 8.46 -2.89
N ARG A 337 -4.98 9.12 -2.18
CA ARG A 337 -4.90 9.04 -0.72
C ARG A 337 -4.71 10.38 -0.04
N ASN A 338 -5.07 10.45 1.24
CA ASN A 338 -4.63 11.49 2.15
C ASN A 338 -3.19 11.24 2.61
N ALA A 339 -2.46 12.31 2.88
CA ALA A 339 -1.09 12.19 3.37
C ALA A 339 -0.99 11.58 4.79
N VAL A 340 -2.07 11.60 5.55
CA VAL A 340 -2.17 11.06 6.92
C VAL A 340 -3.57 10.52 7.14
N THR A 341 -3.67 9.29 7.63
CA THR A 341 -4.96 8.66 7.97
C THR A 341 -5.46 9.06 9.37
N GLY A 342 -4.59 9.10 10.36
CA GLY A 342 -4.94 9.42 11.74
C GLY A 342 -5.60 8.26 12.49
N PRO A 343 -6.10 8.51 13.72
CA PRO A 343 -6.67 7.48 14.57
C PRO A 343 -7.95 6.90 13.99
N THR A 344 -8.16 5.60 14.21
CA THR A 344 -9.42 4.91 13.94
C THR A 344 -10.41 5.19 15.07
N GLY A 345 -11.61 5.58 14.74
CA GLY A 345 -12.65 5.91 15.70
C GLY A 345 -12.71 7.37 16.12
N PRO A 346 -13.10 8.33 15.24
CA PRO A 346 -13.26 9.73 15.62
C PRO A 346 -14.36 9.91 16.68
N PRO A 347 -14.32 11.02 17.44
CA PRO A 347 -15.34 11.34 18.45
C PRO A 347 -16.75 11.31 17.84
N GLY A 348 -17.65 10.55 18.46
CA GLY A 348 -19.05 10.44 18.03
C GLY A 348 -19.35 9.28 17.07
N ALA A 349 -18.36 8.44 16.73
CA ALA A 349 -18.60 7.22 15.95
C ALA A 349 -19.60 6.30 16.68
N THR A 350 -20.56 5.76 15.93
CA THR A 350 -21.49 4.72 16.41
C THR A 350 -20.89 3.34 16.16
N ALA A 351 -21.47 2.29 16.75
CA ALA A 351 -21.02 0.91 16.50
C ALA A 351 -21.13 0.50 15.01
N THR A 352 -22.00 1.16 14.24
CA THR A 352 -22.20 0.93 12.81
C THR A 352 -21.30 1.80 11.93
N ASP A 353 -20.84 2.93 12.45
CA ASP A 353 -20.08 3.93 11.71
C ASP A 353 -18.65 4.06 12.25
N TYR A 354 -18.11 3.00 12.83
CA TYR A 354 -16.75 3.01 13.35
C TYR A 354 -15.76 3.15 12.18
N PRO A 355 -14.94 4.21 12.17
CA PRO A 355 -13.99 4.43 11.08
C PRO A 355 -12.96 3.33 11.01
N LYS A 356 -12.79 2.80 9.84
CA LYS A 356 -11.85 1.77 9.43
C LYS A 356 -10.94 2.33 8.34
N ILE A 357 -9.81 1.67 8.08
CA ILE A 357 -8.82 2.14 7.13
C ILE A 357 -9.46 2.56 5.80
N GLY A 358 -10.26 1.70 5.18
CA GLY A 358 -10.93 1.98 3.92
C GLY A 358 -11.86 3.22 3.96
N SER A 359 -12.51 3.51 5.10
CA SER A 359 -13.42 4.66 5.22
C SER A 359 -12.73 5.99 5.54
N ILE A 360 -11.49 5.98 5.97
CA ILE A 360 -10.71 7.19 6.30
C ILE A 360 -9.67 7.55 5.26
N ILE A 361 -9.35 6.63 4.36
CA ILE A 361 -8.57 6.94 3.16
C ILE A 361 -9.44 7.80 2.23
N GLY A 362 -8.96 8.97 1.90
CA GLY A 362 -9.66 9.89 1.01
C GLY A 362 -8.71 10.52 0.02
N GLY A 363 -9.14 10.60 -1.22
CA GLY A 363 -8.42 11.27 -2.28
C GLY A 363 -8.80 12.72 -2.47
N GLY A 364 -8.14 13.37 -3.40
CA GLY A 364 -8.43 14.74 -3.78
C GLY A 364 -7.91 15.08 -5.17
N ILE A 365 -8.36 16.22 -5.70
CA ILE A 365 -7.89 16.74 -6.97
C ILE A 365 -7.21 18.07 -6.72
N GLU A 366 -5.99 18.23 -7.17
CA GLU A 366 -5.19 19.43 -7.01
C GLU A 366 -4.84 20.03 -8.38
N GLY A 367 -4.90 21.36 -8.49
CA GLY A 367 -4.51 22.08 -9.68
C GLY A 367 -3.13 22.74 -9.53
N TYR A 368 -2.23 22.49 -10.48
CA TYR A 368 -0.88 23.04 -10.50
C TYR A 368 -0.69 23.91 -11.72
N SER A 369 0.02 25.04 -11.58
CA SER A 369 0.45 25.79 -12.76
C SER A 369 1.36 24.92 -13.62
N ALA A 370 1.32 25.09 -14.95
CA ALA A 370 2.22 24.39 -15.87
C ALA A 370 3.71 24.60 -15.57
N ASP A 371 4.01 25.57 -14.72
CA ASP A 371 5.34 25.95 -14.26
C ASP A 371 5.60 25.54 -12.80
N GLY A 372 4.92 24.52 -12.25
CA GLY A 372 5.09 23.97 -10.89
C GLY A 372 6.54 24.08 -10.38
N GLN A 373 6.76 24.31 -9.09
CA GLN A 373 8.11 24.48 -8.56
C GLN A 373 8.89 23.17 -8.52
N GLU A 374 10.16 23.21 -8.90
CA GLU A 374 11.07 22.08 -8.77
C GLU A 374 11.30 21.73 -7.30
N MET A 375 11.17 20.45 -6.96
CA MET A 375 11.50 19.94 -5.63
C MET A 375 12.86 19.27 -5.62
N LYS A 376 13.62 19.53 -4.56
CA LYS A 376 14.81 18.72 -4.28
C LYS A 376 14.36 17.34 -3.80
N THR A 377 15.00 16.31 -4.29
CA THR A 377 14.66 14.88 -4.04
C THR A 377 14.55 14.50 -2.55
N THR A 378 15.28 15.20 -1.69
CA THR A 378 15.24 15.04 -0.24
C THR A 378 13.93 15.53 0.40
N THR A 379 13.14 16.35 -0.29
CA THR A 379 11.90 16.93 0.24
C THR A 379 10.67 16.07 -0.11
N LEU A 380 10.74 15.25 -1.18
CA LEU A 380 9.65 14.39 -1.63
C LEU A 380 9.18 13.38 -0.59
N ARG A 381 10.02 13.04 0.36
CA ARG A 381 9.75 12.02 1.38
C ARG A 381 9.85 12.45 2.82
N GLN A 382 10.13 13.69 3.11
CA GLN A 382 10.01 14.19 4.48
C GLN A 382 8.57 14.10 5.03
N GLN A 383 7.59 13.90 4.15
CA GLN A 383 6.18 13.73 4.57
C GLN A 383 5.82 12.28 4.92
N VAL A 384 6.50 11.28 4.36
CA VAL A 384 6.21 9.85 4.62
C VAL A 384 7.22 9.23 5.58
N TYR A 385 8.46 9.66 5.54
CA TYR A 385 9.51 9.23 6.45
C TYR A 385 10.11 10.45 7.13
N GLU A 386 9.68 10.76 8.34
CA GLU A 386 10.52 11.61 9.18
C GLU A 386 11.86 10.89 9.34
N PRO A 387 12.96 11.49 8.83
CA PRO A 387 14.26 10.85 9.00
C PRO A 387 14.50 10.70 10.51
N ARG A 388 14.84 9.50 10.93
CA ARG A 388 15.42 9.30 12.26
C ARG A 388 16.44 10.42 12.48
N PRO A 389 16.53 11.05 13.67
CA PRO A 389 17.56 12.03 13.95
C PRO A 389 18.90 11.50 13.47
N ALA A 390 19.68 12.32 12.78
CA ALA A 390 20.90 11.93 12.08
C ALA A 390 21.64 10.82 12.83
N GLU A 391 21.87 9.68 12.16
CA GLU A 391 22.46 8.50 12.76
C GLU A 391 23.65 8.88 13.62
N THR A 392 23.56 8.56 14.89
CA THR A 392 24.66 8.80 15.81
C THR A 392 25.88 7.97 15.39
N GLU A 393 27.09 8.35 15.78
CA GLU A 393 28.29 7.56 15.52
C GLU A 393 28.15 6.12 16.10
N ILE A 394 27.42 5.99 17.20
CA ILE A 394 27.08 4.67 17.79
C ILE A 394 26.15 3.90 16.84
N GLY A 395 25.11 4.53 16.31
CA GLY A 395 24.20 3.89 15.36
C GLY A 395 24.93 3.41 14.10
N LYS A 396 25.79 4.25 13.52
CA LYS A 396 26.63 3.84 12.38
C LYS A 396 27.55 2.66 12.69
N ALA A 397 28.13 2.64 13.89
CA ALA A 397 28.98 1.53 14.33
C ALA A 397 28.15 0.22 14.48
N ARG A 398 26.90 0.31 14.97
CA ARG A 398 25.99 -0.84 15.06
C ARG A 398 25.62 -1.37 13.67
N ILE A 399 25.21 -0.48 12.77
CA ILE A 399 24.93 -0.86 11.39
C ILE A 399 26.13 -1.58 10.77
N ALA A 400 27.33 -1.04 10.91
CA ALA A 400 28.55 -1.67 10.39
C ALA A 400 28.85 -3.03 11.03
N GLN A 401 28.59 -3.19 12.33
CA GLN A 401 28.83 -4.44 13.06
C GLN A 401 27.87 -5.57 12.63
N PHE A 402 26.61 -5.24 12.43
CA PHE A 402 25.55 -6.22 12.17
C PHE A 402 25.19 -6.37 10.68
N SER A 403 25.90 -5.70 9.79
CA SER A 403 25.64 -5.80 8.34
C SER A 403 26.50 -6.84 7.65
N ALA A 404 25.89 -7.63 6.76
CA ALA A 404 26.54 -8.54 5.83
C ALA A 404 27.60 -9.46 6.49
N VAL A 405 28.80 -9.50 5.91
CA VAL A 405 29.89 -10.39 6.34
C VAL A 405 30.34 -10.12 7.79
N SER A 406 30.12 -8.91 8.31
CA SER A 406 30.49 -8.54 9.69
C SER A 406 29.48 -9.02 10.72
N SER A 407 28.25 -9.37 10.29
CA SER A 407 27.15 -9.72 11.18
C SER A 407 27.46 -10.99 11.98
N PRO A 408 27.34 -10.95 13.31
CA PRO A 408 27.31 -12.18 14.10
C PRO A 408 26.03 -12.97 13.92
N ILE A 409 24.97 -12.34 13.37
CA ILE A 409 23.67 -12.97 13.10
C ILE A 409 23.72 -13.64 11.74
N GLN A 410 23.36 -14.90 11.69
CA GLN A 410 23.42 -15.77 10.50
C GLN A 410 22.04 -16.28 10.10
N HIS A 411 21.07 -16.21 11.02
CA HIS A 411 19.73 -16.71 10.81
C HIS A 411 18.70 -15.65 11.18
N VAL A 412 17.85 -15.34 10.22
CA VAL A 412 16.72 -14.40 10.37
C VAL A 412 15.44 -15.22 10.31
N PHE A 413 14.60 -15.08 11.33
CA PHE A 413 13.24 -15.58 11.36
C PHE A 413 12.32 -14.37 11.18
N TYR A 414 11.49 -14.41 10.17
CA TYR A 414 10.50 -13.40 9.87
C TYR A 414 9.12 -13.98 10.11
N ILE A 415 8.48 -13.57 11.19
CA ILE A 415 7.15 -14.05 11.59
C ILE A 415 6.16 -12.96 11.19
N LEU A 416 5.26 -13.29 10.27
CA LEU A 416 4.15 -12.46 9.86
C LEU A 416 2.88 -12.94 10.53
N LYS A 417 2.05 -12.01 11.01
CA LYS A 417 0.78 -12.24 11.71
C LYS A 417 -0.31 -11.40 11.06
N GLU A 418 -1.58 -11.57 11.49
CA GLU A 418 -2.71 -10.94 10.84
C GLU A 418 -3.55 -10.04 11.74
N ASN A 419 -3.59 -8.78 11.33
CA ASN A 419 -4.62 -7.76 11.49
C ASN A 419 -4.81 -7.27 12.92
N ARG A 420 -3.75 -7.02 13.70
CA ARG A 420 -3.91 -6.38 15.00
C ARG A 420 -3.20 -5.03 15.09
N THR A 421 -3.90 -4.06 15.69
CA THR A 421 -3.28 -2.77 16.03
C THR A 421 -2.45 -2.88 17.31
N TYR A 422 -1.57 -1.90 17.50
CA TYR A 422 -0.81 -1.78 18.74
C TYR A 422 -1.74 -1.69 19.97
N ASP A 423 -2.78 -0.83 19.93
CA ASP A 423 -3.67 -0.64 21.08
C ASP A 423 -4.53 -1.86 21.39
N GLN A 424 -4.91 -2.67 20.41
CA GLN A 424 -5.69 -3.88 20.66
C GLN A 424 -4.95 -4.89 21.52
N VAL A 425 -3.62 -4.94 21.45
CA VAL A 425 -2.80 -5.96 22.12
C VAL A 425 -1.92 -5.35 23.21
N LEU A 426 -1.15 -4.31 22.92
CA LEU A 426 -0.14 -3.74 23.81
C LEU A 426 -0.56 -2.37 24.43
N GLY A 427 -1.80 -1.96 24.21
CA GLY A 427 -2.31 -0.66 24.69
C GLY A 427 -2.33 -0.51 26.21
N ASP A 428 -2.26 -1.60 26.98
CA ASP A 428 -2.20 -1.64 28.42
C ASP A 428 -0.77 -1.62 29.00
N LEU A 429 0.27 -1.61 28.15
CA LEU A 429 1.64 -1.47 28.60
C LEU A 429 1.94 -0.03 29.04
N PRO A 430 2.17 0.24 30.34
CA PRO A 430 2.28 1.60 30.86
C PRO A 430 3.53 2.35 30.42
N GLN A 431 4.55 1.65 29.91
CA GLN A 431 5.78 2.24 29.43
C GLN A 431 5.69 2.73 27.97
N GLY A 432 4.73 2.22 27.20
CA GLY A 432 4.51 2.56 25.80
C GLY A 432 3.45 3.66 25.61
N ASN A 433 3.26 4.06 24.37
CA ASN A 433 2.22 5.01 23.95
C ASN A 433 0.91 4.27 23.60
N GLY A 434 0.28 3.60 24.59
CA GLY A 434 -0.93 2.84 24.43
C GLY A 434 -2.17 3.51 25.01
N ASP A 435 -3.37 3.14 24.49
CA ASP A 435 -4.66 3.46 25.10
C ASP A 435 -5.29 2.19 25.70
N PRO A 436 -5.28 2.04 27.06
CA PRO A 436 -5.88 0.88 27.72
C PRO A 436 -7.38 0.71 27.46
N GLY A 437 -8.08 1.77 27.06
CA GLY A 437 -9.49 1.72 26.70
C GLY A 437 -9.77 0.93 25.41
N LEU A 438 -8.78 0.80 24.54
CA LEU A 438 -8.88 0.12 23.25
C LEU A 438 -8.37 -1.33 23.28
N VAL A 439 -7.77 -1.78 24.37
CA VAL A 439 -7.23 -3.14 24.52
C VAL A 439 -8.34 -4.18 24.42
N LEU A 440 -8.20 -5.13 23.54
CA LEU A 440 -9.05 -6.32 23.42
C LEU A 440 -8.37 -7.57 23.93
N PHE A 441 -7.09 -7.70 23.64
CA PHE A 441 -6.29 -8.89 23.88
C PHE A 441 -5.09 -8.58 24.79
N GLY A 442 -5.38 -8.09 26.01
CA GLY A 442 -4.37 -7.72 26.99
C GLY A 442 -3.60 -8.92 27.56
N GLU A 443 -2.76 -8.72 28.57
CA GLU A 443 -1.79 -9.69 29.06
C GLU A 443 -2.34 -11.07 29.42
N THR A 444 -3.60 -11.17 29.88
CA THR A 444 -4.25 -12.48 30.14
C THR A 444 -4.45 -13.32 28.87
N ASN A 445 -4.59 -12.65 27.72
CA ASN A 445 -4.71 -13.27 26.41
C ASN A 445 -3.36 -13.48 25.75
N THR A 446 -2.47 -12.50 25.85
CA THR A 446 -1.21 -12.41 25.10
C THR A 446 0.00 -12.26 26.03
N PRO A 447 0.20 -13.19 27.02
CA PRO A 447 1.30 -13.10 27.96
C PRO A 447 2.67 -13.13 27.29
N ASN A 448 2.82 -13.82 26.14
CA ASN A 448 4.11 -13.89 25.43
C ASN A 448 4.41 -12.58 24.72
N HIS A 449 3.43 -11.95 24.02
CA HIS A 449 3.62 -10.61 23.45
C HIS A 449 4.04 -9.61 24.50
N HIS A 450 3.37 -9.60 25.65
CA HIS A 450 3.68 -8.69 26.76
C HIS A 450 5.05 -8.95 27.38
N ALA A 451 5.40 -10.22 27.60
CA ALA A 451 6.71 -10.58 28.12
C ALA A 451 7.84 -10.21 27.16
N LEU A 452 7.68 -10.51 25.88
CA LEU A 452 8.66 -10.15 24.85
C LEU A 452 8.84 -8.65 24.73
N ALA A 453 7.74 -7.88 24.72
CA ALA A 453 7.79 -6.42 24.69
C ALA A 453 8.47 -5.80 25.93
N ARG A 454 8.33 -6.43 27.11
CA ARG A 454 9.00 -5.99 28.36
C ARG A 454 10.45 -6.44 28.45
N ASP A 455 10.78 -7.62 27.98
CA ASP A 455 12.12 -8.19 28.13
C ASP A 455 13.10 -7.72 27.06
N PHE A 456 12.58 -7.34 25.87
CA PHE A 456 13.33 -6.81 24.75
C PHE A 456 13.00 -5.33 24.54
N ILE A 457 12.82 -4.91 23.31
CA ILE A 457 12.44 -3.52 22.97
C ILE A 457 10.94 -3.49 22.70
N LEU A 458 10.25 -2.55 23.34
CA LEU A 458 8.92 -2.14 22.98
C LEU A 458 9.01 -1.03 21.92
N PHE A 459 8.59 -1.32 20.70
CA PHE A 459 8.40 -0.32 19.65
C PHE A 459 6.96 0.17 19.73
N ASP A 460 6.73 1.38 20.18
CA ASP A 460 5.37 1.93 20.36
C ASP A 460 4.93 2.86 19.22
N ASN A 461 5.76 2.96 18.19
CA ASN A 461 5.55 3.82 17.04
C ASN A 461 5.93 3.11 15.73
N PHE A 462 5.49 1.86 15.60
CA PHE A 462 5.61 1.07 14.38
C PHE A 462 4.32 1.16 13.57
N PHE A 463 4.45 1.29 12.26
CA PHE A 463 3.35 1.39 11.31
C PHE A 463 3.53 0.38 10.19
N VAL A 464 2.50 -0.40 9.91
CA VAL A 464 2.48 -1.23 8.71
C VAL A 464 2.42 -0.36 7.46
N ASN A 465 2.92 -0.86 6.34
CA ASN A 465 2.83 -0.16 5.06
C ASN A 465 1.57 -0.55 4.27
N GLY A 466 0.97 -1.70 4.57
CA GLY A 466 -0.28 -2.16 4.00
C GLY A 466 -1.49 -1.49 4.62
N ASP A 467 -2.54 -1.31 3.83
CA ASP A 467 -3.85 -0.83 4.26
C ASP A 467 -4.75 -1.99 4.70
N VAL A 468 -4.62 -3.13 3.99
CA VAL A 468 -5.37 -4.39 4.17
C VAL A 468 -4.44 -5.55 3.80
N SER A 469 -4.83 -6.80 4.12
CA SER A 469 -3.95 -7.95 3.85
C SER A 469 -3.59 -8.09 2.36
N ALA A 470 -4.50 -7.72 1.42
CA ALA A 470 -4.21 -7.76 -0.02
C ALA A 470 -2.97 -6.96 -0.42
N ASP A 471 -2.65 -5.85 0.23
CA ASP A 471 -1.43 -5.11 -0.03
C ASP A 471 -0.38 -5.28 1.07
N GLY A 472 -0.80 -5.66 2.28
CA GLY A 472 0.06 -5.90 3.43
C GLY A 472 1.09 -7.00 3.23
N HIS A 473 0.67 -8.14 2.68
CA HIS A 473 1.57 -9.25 2.32
C HIS A 473 2.59 -8.84 1.26
N PHE A 474 2.18 -8.05 0.24
CA PHE A 474 3.12 -7.53 -0.76
C PHE A 474 4.11 -6.56 -0.12
N TRP A 475 3.66 -5.62 0.69
CA TRP A 475 4.55 -4.72 1.43
C TRP A 475 5.53 -5.48 2.33
N SER A 476 5.06 -6.53 2.98
CA SER A 476 5.87 -7.36 3.89
C SER A 476 6.92 -8.21 3.16
N MET A 477 6.66 -8.61 1.92
CA MET A 477 7.55 -9.51 1.17
C MET A 477 8.31 -8.84 0.04
N SER A 478 7.90 -7.63 -0.40
CA SER A 478 8.55 -6.96 -1.54
C SER A 478 8.85 -5.47 -1.33
N ALA A 479 8.53 -4.91 -0.16
CA ALA A 479 8.65 -3.49 0.16
C ALA A 479 7.86 -2.57 -0.80
N THR A 480 6.83 -3.09 -1.45
CA THR A 480 5.92 -2.35 -2.34
C THR A 480 4.69 -3.19 -2.63
N ALA A 481 3.57 -2.53 -2.93
CA ALA A 481 2.44 -3.14 -3.63
C ALA A 481 2.39 -2.60 -5.05
N THR A 482 1.98 -3.44 -6.02
CA THR A 482 1.84 -2.99 -7.41
C THR A 482 0.67 -2.03 -7.57
N ASP A 483 0.68 -1.22 -8.62
CA ASP A 483 -0.45 -0.35 -8.98
C ASP A 483 -1.74 -1.15 -9.21
N TYR A 484 -1.64 -2.39 -9.68
CA TYR A 484 -2.76 -3.31 -9.81
C TYR A 484 -3.44 -3.60 -8.46
N VAL A 485 -2.68 -4.02 -7.47
CA VAL A 485 -3.17 -4.28 -6.11
C VAL A 485 -3.73 -3.00 -5.49
N ALA A 486 -2.98 -1.89 -5.54
CA ALA A 486 -3.37 -0.61 -4.95
C ALA A 486 -4.68 -0.05 -5.52
N ARG A 487 -4.98 -0.27 -6.81
CA ARG A 487 -6.22 0.20 -7.44
C ARG A 487 -7.41 -0.70 -7.20
N LEU A 488 -7.20 -1.97 -6.89
CA LEU A 488 -8.30 -2.93 -6.77
C LEU A 488 -8.77 -3.12 -5.34
N TRP A 489 -7.87 -3.15 -4.34
CA TRP A 489 -8.23 -3.57 -3.01
C TRP A 489 -9.41 -2.78 -2.41
N SER A 490 -9.42 -1.44 -2.53
CA SER A 490 -10.47 -0.63 -1.93
C SER A 490 -11.86 -0.91 -2.51
N THR A 491 -11.93 -1.23 -3.81
CA THR A 491 -13.18 -1.58 -4.49
C THR A 491 -13.61 -3.02 -4.18
N THR A 492 -12.66 -3.94 -4.06
CA THR A 492 -12.95 -5.35 -3.76
C THR A 492 -13.35 -5.55 -2.31
N TYR A 493 -12.63 -4.96 -1.36
CA TYR A 493 -12.91 -5.05 0.08
C TYR A 493 -14.17 -4.30 0.52
N SER A 494 -14.60 -3.31 -0.25
CA SER A 494 -15.90 -2.65 -0.02
C SER A 494 -17.10 -3.47 -0.50
N GLY A 495 -16.87 -4.55 -1.23
CA GLY A 495 -17.92 -5.36 -1.86
C GLY A 495 -18.49 -4.76 -3.16
N HIS A 496 -17.87 -3.71 -3.70
CA HIS A 496 -18.31 -3.06 -4.94
C HIS A 496 -17.84 -3.78 -6.22
N ALA A 497 -16.93 -4.75 -6.10
CA ALA A 497 -16.42 -5.52 -7.23
C ALA A 497 -16.15 -6.98 -6.82
N GLU A 498 -17.18 -7.67 -6.34
CA GLU A 498 -17.05 -9.04 -5.84
C GLU A 498 -16.38 -10.00 -6.84
N ALA A 499 -16.67 -9.85 -8.13
CA ALA A 499 -16.08 -10.67 -9.19
C ALA A 499 -14.55 -10.46 -9.36
N ALA A 500 -14.00 -9.37 -8.82
CA ALA A 500 -12.58 -9.05 -8.87
C ALA A 500 -11.87 -9.24 -7.51
N PHE A 501 -12.57 -9.76 -6.51
CA PHE A 501 -12.06 -9.82 -5.14
C PHE A 501 -10.73 -10.58 -5.03
N ASP A 502 -10.61 -11.72 -5.69
CA ASP A 502 -9.41 -12.56 -5.62
C ASP A 502 -8.27 -12.04 -6.52
N ALA A 503 -8.54 -11.03 -7.36
CA ALA A 503 -7.56 -10.50 -8.28
C ALA A 503 -6.27 -9.94 -7.63
N PRO A 504 -6.29 -9.28 -6.46
CA PRO A 504 -5.08 -8.86 -5.77
C PRO A 504 -4.18 -10.01 -5.30
N TYR A 505 -4.74 -11.20 -5.10
CA TYR A 505 -4.03 -12.39 -4.62
C TYR A 505 -3.57 -13.33 -5.74
N ASP A 506 -3.07 -12.81 -6.81
CA ASP A 506 -2.71 -13.54 -8.04
C ASP A 506 -1.64 -14.66 -7.82
N GLY A 507 -1.95 -15.62 -6.98
CA GLY A 507 -1.16 -16.81 -6.72
C GLY A 507 -1.85 -18.11 -7.15
N ASP A 508 -3.01 -18.00 -7.80
CA ASP A 508 -3.83 -19.17 -8.15
C ASP A 508 -3.28 -19.94 -9.36
N GLU A 509 -3.64 -21.24 -9.39
CA GLU A 509 -3.25 -22.24 -10.40
C GLU A 509 -3.61 -21.83 -11.84
N ASP A 510 -4.67 -21.03 -12.00
CA ASP A 510 -5.24 -20.68 -13.30
C ASP A 510 -4.61 -19.41 -13.93
N HIS A 511 -3.69 -18.74 -13.23
CA HIS A 511 -3.06 -17.49 -13.69
C HIS A 511 -1.66 -17.72 -14.26
N ASP A 512 -1.57 -17.77 -15.58
CA ASP A 512 -0.29 -17.83 -16.33
C ASP A 512 0.55 -16.53 -16.17
N HIS A 513 -0.04 -15.46 -15.63
CA HIS A 513 0.56 -14.14 -15.51
C HIS A 513 0.41 -13.59 -14.09
N PRO A 514 1.45 -13.65 -13.25
CA PRO A 514 1.40 -13.12 -11.88
C PRO A 514 1.36 -11.58 -11.89
N ILE A 515 0.18 -11.03 -12.19
CA ILE A 515 0.00 -9.60 -12.41
C ILE A 515 0.14 -8.78 -11.11
N ALA A 516 -0.15 -9.36 -9.96
CA ALA A 516 0.02 -8.71 -8.68
C ALA A 516 1.49 -8.72 -8.21
N ALA A 517 2.32 -9.64 -8.76
CA ALA A 517 3.72 -9.76 -8.36
C ALA A 517 4.53 -8.53 -8.81
N PRO A 518 5.28 -7.87 -7.90
CA PRO A 518 6.05 -6.69 -8.23
C PRO A 518 7.25 -7.01 -9.14
N GLY A 519 7.54 -6.11 -10.08
CA GLY A 519 8.69 -6.25 -10.98
C GLY A 519 10.06 -6.25 -10.28
N SER A 520 10.15 -5.72 -9.06
CA SER A 520 11.34 -5.81 -8.20
C SER A 520 11.59 -7.23 -7.67
N GLY A 521 10.58 -8.11 -7.73
CA GLY A 521 10.57 -9.42 -7.11
C GLY A 521 10.33 -9.36 -5.60
N PHE A 522 10.28 -10.53 -4.99
CA PHE A 522 10.08 -10.70 -3.55
C PHE A 522 11.41 -10.90 -2.79
N LEU A 523 11.31 -10.89 -1.48
CA LEU A 523 12.43 -11.12 -0.57
C LEU A 523 13.16 -12.44 -0.86
N TRP A 524 12.43 -13.53 -1.13
CA TRP A 524 12.99 -14.83 -1.50
C TRP A 524 13.66 -14.85 -2.87
N ASP A 525 13.14 -14.10 -3.87
CA ASP A 525 13.79 -14.00 -5.19
C ASP A 525 15.15 -13.31 -5.07
N ARG A 526 15.23 -12.31 -4.19
CA ARG A 526 16.49 -11.63 -3.88
C ARG A 526 17.45 -12.57 -3.14
N ALA A 527 16.94 -13.36 -2.18
CA ALA A 527 17.71 -14.36 -1.44
C ALA A 527 18.30 -15.41 -2.40
N GLU A 528 17.47 -15.99 -3.28
CA GLU A 528 17.89 -16.99 -4.27
C GLU A 528 18.99 -16.43 -5.18
N LYS A 529 18.80 -15.24 -5.72
CA LYS A 529 19.77 -14.56 -6.60
C LYS A 529 21.15 -14.38 -5.96
N LEU A 530 21.19 -14.21 -4.64
CA LEU A 530 22.40 -14.00 -3.86
C LEU A 530 22.95 -15.29 -3.23
N GLY A 531 22.28 -16.43 -3.42
CA GLY A 531 22.65 -17.71 -2.84
C GLY A 531 22.41 -17.81 -1.33
N ILE A 532 21.50 -16.98 -0.78
CA ILE A 532 21.05 -17.04 0.60
C ILE A 532 20.00 -18.14 0.69
N THR A 533 20.19 -19.05 1.64
CA THR A 533 19.25 -20.16 1.86
C THR A 533 18.01 -19.67 2.59
N TYR A 534 16.82 -20.07 2.10
CA TYR A 534 15.55 -19.69 2.73
C TYR A 534 14.57 -20.84 2.80
N ARG A 535 13.58 -20.72 3.69
CA ARG A 535 12.48 -21.64 3.87
C ARG A 535 11.22 -20.87 4.24
N ASP A 536 10.13 -21.25 3.64
CA ASP A 536 8.82 -20.63 3.84
C ASP A 536 7.84 -21.60 4.51
N TYR A 537 7.04 -21.07 5.43
CA TYR A 537 6.05 -21.76 6.24
C TYR A 537 4.74 -20.97 6.21
N GLY A 538 3.93 -21.17 5.18
CA GLY A 538 2.57 -20.68 5.06
C GLY A 538 2.38 -19.47 4.14
N GLU A 539 3.37 -18.62 3.98
CA GLU A 539 3.22 -17.43 3.15
C GLU A 539 2.91 -17.79 1.69
N TRP A 540 1.82 -17.25 1.14
CA TRP A 540 1.27 -17.62 -0.18
C TRP A 540 0.89 -19.09 -0.36
N GLY A 541 0.72 -19.85 0.73
CA GLY A 541 0.19 -21.20 0.68
C GLY A 541 -1.32 -21.22 0.41
N VAL A 542 -1.77 -22.12 -0.46
CA VAL A 542 -3.20 -22.36 -0.68
C VAL A 542 -3.51 -23.85 -0.58
N PRO A 543 -4.71 -24.24 -0.11
CA PRO A 543 -5.07 -25.65 0.05
C PRO A 543 -4.94 -26.47 -1.24
N ASP A 544 -4.24 -27.60 -1.19
CA ASP A 544 -4.14 -28.50 -2.35
C ASP A 544 -5.50 -29.14 -2.66
N LYS A 545 -6.03 -28.88 -3.85
CA LYS A 545 -7.30 -29.46 -4.35
C LYS A 545 -7.31 -31.01 -4.33
N LYS A 546 -6.14 -31.66 -4.33
CA LYS A 546 -5.97 -33.15 -4.38
C LYS A 546 -5.71 -33.77 -3.01
N ASP A 547 -5.06 -33.06 -2.12
CA ASP A 547 -4.69 -33.55 -0.77
C ASP A 547 -4.95 -32.48 0.27
N LYS A 548 -6.12 -32.51 0.89
CA LYS A 548 -6.56 -31.53 1.92
C LYS A 548 -5.64 -31.43 3.16
N ASN A 549 -4.64 -32.30 3.29
CA ASN A 549 -3.67 -32.22 4.37
C ASN A 549 -2.42 -31.45 3.97
N LYS A 550 -2.43 -30.81 2.83
CA LYS A 550 -1.31 -30.04 2.29
C LYS A 550 -1.76 -28.75 1.67
N ASP A 551 -0.85 -27.81 1.68
CA ASP A 551 -0.92 -26.63 0.85
C ASP A 551 0.04 -26.75 -0.33
N VAL A 552 -0.20 -25.94 -1.35
CA VAL A 552 0.66 -25.75 -2.52
C VAL A 552 0.95 -24.27 -2.70
N VAL A 553 2.02 -23.96 -3.39
CA VAL A 553 2.39 -22.61 -3.73
C VAL A 553 2.66 -22.50 -5.22
N TYR A 554 2.15 -21.45 -5.86
CA TYR A 554 2.30 -21.24 -7.29
C TYR A 554 3.44 -20.30 -7.64
N LEU A 555 3.85 -19.40 -6.75
CA LEU A 555 5.00 -18.52 -6.94
C LEU A 555 6.29 -19.34 -7.14
N ALA A 556 6.96 -19.10 -8.27
CA ALA A 556 8.09 -19.92 -8.71
C ALA A 556 9.23 -19.97 -7.69
N GLY A 557 9.55 -18.85 -7.03
CA GLY A 557 10.60 -18.76 -6.02
C GLY A 557 10.32 -19.58 -4.75
N LEU A 558 9.07 -19.92 -4.44
CA LEU A 558 8.71 -20.69 -3.25
C LEU A 558 8.58 -22.19 -3.49
N LYS A 559 8.39 -22.68 -4.72
CA LYS A 559 8.04 -24.09 -5.03
C LYS A 559 8.90 -25.16 -4.36
N ASN A 560 10.19 -24.92 -4.15
CA ASN A 560 11.10 -25.88 -3.52
C ASN A 560 11.49 -25.48 -2.07
N HIS A 561 10.95 -24.38 -1.60
CA HIS A 561 11.31 -23.77 -0.33
C HIS A 561 10.14 -23.69 0.64
N PHE A 562 8.94 -24.02 0.19
CA PHE A 562 7.70 -24.03 0.95
C PHE A 562 7.49 -25.36 1.68
N ASP A 563 6.95 -25.32 2.92
CA ASP A 563 6.53 -26.52 3.64
C ASP A 563 5.05 -26.84 3.38
N PRO A 564 4.72 -27.87 2.62
CA PRO A 564 3.35 -28.17 2.25
C PRO A 564 2.48 -28.67 3.42
N TYR A 565 3.05 -29.01 4.57
CA TYR A 565 2.31 -29.51 5.72
C TYR A 565 2.04 -28.45 6.79
N TYR A 566 2.60 -27.27 6.60
CA TYR A 566 2.42 -26.15 7.52
C TYR A 566 0.98 -25.62 7.54
N ARG A 567 0.28 -25.68 6.46
CA ARG A 567 -1.15 -25.34 6.23
C ARG A 567 -1.60 -23.99 6.80
N ASP A 568 -2.10 -23.14 5.92
CA ASP A 568 -2.36 -21.74 6.24
C ASP A 568 -3.84 -21.37 6.55
N GLU A 569 -4.77 -22.32 6.59
CA GLU A 569 -6.21 -22.06 6.76
C GLU A 569 -6.54 -21.48 8.15
N ILE A 570 -7.07 -20.24 8.20
CA ILE A 570 -7.45 -19.54 9.44
C ILE A 570 -8.62 -20.26 10.13
N GLY A 571 -8.46 -20.55 11.43
CA GLY A 571 -9.49 -21.19 12.27
C GLY A 571 -9.72 -22.67 12.07
N ASP A 572 -9.39 -23.25 10.92
CA ASP A 572 -9.47 -24.68 10.66
C ASP A 572 -8.16 -25.41 11.10
N VAL A 573 -7.03 -24.69 11.06
CA VAL A 573 -5.74 -25.14 11.58
C VAL A 573 -5.32 -24.23 12.74
N THR A 574 -4.88 -24.81 13.86
CA THR A 574 -4.38 -24.01 14.99
C THR A 574 -2.94 -23.60 14.77
N ASP A 575 -2.53 -22.45 15.31
CA ASP A 575 -1.11 -22.05 15.29
C ASP A 575 -0.24 -23.01 16.10
N GLN A 576 -0.82 -23.71 17.10
CA GLN A 576 -0.10 -24.78 17.79
C GLN A 576 0.27 -25.92 16.83
N ALA A 577 -0.63 -26.31 15.92
CA ALA A 577 -0.35 -27.35 14.93
C ALA A 577 0.72 -26.88 13.92
N ARG A 578 0.67 -25.62 13.51
CA ARG A 578 1.68 -24.98 12.66
C ARG A 578 3.06 -25.00 13.31
N VAL A 579 3.12 -24.64 14.58
CA VAL A 579 4.38 -24.69 15.34
C VAL A 579 4.88 -26.12 15.53
N ASP A 580 4.01 -27.11 15.72
CA ASP A 580 4.41 -28.52 15.81
C ASP A 580 5.10 -28.99 14.51
N GLU A 581 4.58 -28.60 13.36
CA GLU A 581 5.17 -28.90 12.05
C GLU A 581 6.50 -28.14 11.85
N TRP A 582 6.53 -26.84 12.12
CA TRP A 582 7.77 -26.06 12.06
C TRP A 582 8.85 -26.63 12.97
N GLN A 583 8.52 -27.03 14.21
CA GLN A 583 9.44 -27.66 15.14
C GLN A 583 9.95 -28.99 14.63
N ARG A 584 9.14 -29.74 13.89
CA ARG A 584 9.58 -31.01 13.27
C ARG A 584 10.76 -30.77 12.33
N GLU A 585 10.67 -29.77 11.45
CA GLU A 585 11.79 -29.41 10.57
C GLU A 585 12.95 -28.77 11.35
N PHE A 586 12.66 -27.88 12.28
CA PHE A 586 13.69 -27.20 13.09
C PHE A 586 14.59 -28.20 13.82
N ARG A 587 14.05 -29.29 14.41
CA ARG A 587 14.84 -30.38 15.04
C ARG A 587 15.76 -31.07 14.02
N ALA A 588 15.32 -31.23 12.80
CA ALA A 588 16.17 -31.78 11.74
C ALA A 588 17.34 -30.82 11.40
N PHE A 589 17.09 -29.51 11.37
CA PHE A 589 18.15 -28.48 11.20
C PHE A 589 19.11 -28.47 12.39
N GLU A 590 18.63 -28.60 13.63
CA GLU A 590 19.51 -28.74 14.78
C GLU A 590 20.43 -29.97 14.68
N THR A 591 19.89 -31.09 14.20
CA THR A 591 20.66 -32.33 14.06
C THR A 591 21.72 -32.23 12.97
N ASN A 592 21.38 -31.69 11.80
CA ASN A 592 22.27 -31.64 10.63
C ASN A 592 23.12 -30.34 10.55
N GLY A 593 22.79 -29.32 11.34
CA GLY A 593 23.48 -28.03 11.36
C GLY A 593 23.22 -27.13 10.16
N LYS A 594 22.15 -27.37 9.40
CA LYS A 594 21.83 -26.64 8.15
C LYS A 594 20.54 -25.84 8.28
N LEU A 595 20.48 -24.95 9.29
CA LEU A 595 19.37 -24.02 9.40
C LEU A 595 19.42 -23.00 8.24
N PRO A 596 18.31 -22.70 7.57
CA PRO A 596 18.25 -21.63 6.57
C PRO A 596 18.69 -20.28 7.14
N GLN A 597 19.22 -19.42 6.27
CA GLN A 597 19.60 -18.06 6.65
C GLN A 597 18.38 -17.17 6.81
N LEU A 598 17.31 -17.43 6.06
CA LEU A 598 16.02 -16.75 6.17
C LEU A 598 14.91 -17.81 6.33
N SER A 599 14.10 -17.66 7.38
CA SER A 599 12.87 -18.45 7.59
C SER A 599 11.69 -17.50 7.67
N ILE A 600 10.73 -17.64 6.76
CA ILE A 600 9.48 -16.88 6.73
C ILE A 600 8.42 -17.77 7.34
N ILE A 601 7.66 -17.24 8.31
CA ILE A 601 6.69 -18.02 9.10
C ILE A 601 5.41 -17.21 9.22
N HIS A 602 4.31 -17.73 8.72
CA HIS A 602 3.00 -17.11 8.84
C HIS A 602 2.24 -17.69 10.04
N LEU A 603 1.75 -16.83 10.94
CA LEU A 603 0.92 -17.18 12.10
C LEU A 603 -0.41 -16.42 12.04
N PRO A 604 -1.41 -16.87 11.27
CA PRO A 604 -2.57 -16.07 10.91
C PRO A 604 -3.75 -16.14 11.90
N ASN A 605 -3.72 -16.95 12.96
CA ASN A 605 -4.93 -17.18 13.76
C ASN A 605 -5.40 -15.97 14.57
N ASP A 606 -4.60 -14.96 14.75
CA ASP A 606 -5.05 -13.72 15.40
C ASP A 606 -6.00 -12.89 14.52
N HIS A 607 -6.09 -13.13 13.21
CA HIS A 607 -7.18 -12.64 12.36
C HIS A 607 -8.57 -12.98 12.94
N THR A 608 -8.72 -14.17 13.47
CA THR A 608 -9.94 -14.76 14.01
C THR A 608 -11.02 -15.09 12.97
N SER A 609 -11.95 -15.96 13.33
CA SER A 609 -13.15 -16.26 12.54
C SER A 609 -14.41 -15.61 13.16
N GLY A 610 -14.25 -14.46 13.81
CA GLY A 610 -15.31 -13.78 14.53
C GLY A 610 -15.95 -14.69 15.60
N THR A 611 -17.27 -14.60 15.71
CA THR A 611 -18.03 -15.42 16.67
C THR A 611 -18.77 -16.59 16.00
N ARG A 612 -18.23 -17.13 14.91
CA ARG A 612 -18.79 -18.28 14.18
C ARG A 612 -19.04 -19.46 15.11
N PRO A 613 -20.30 -19.95 15.25
CA PRO A 613 -20.61 -21.06 16.16
C PRO A 613 -19.86 -22.34 15.81
N GLY A 614 -19.29 -23.01 16.82
CA GLY A 614 -18.51 -24.23 16.62
C GLY A 614 -17.04 -24.00 16.26
N TYR A 615 -16.60 -22.74 16.15
CA TYR A 615 -15.20 -22.32 16.03
C TYR A 615 -14.71 -21.73 17.36
N PRO A 616 -13.38 -21.68 17.58
CA PRO A 616 -12.83 -21.03 18.77
C PRO A 616 -13.25 -19.57 18.87
N THR A 617 -13.34 -19.06 20.09
CA THR A 617 -13.63 -17.64 20.31
C THR A 617 -12.46 -16.77 19.82
N PRO A 618 -12.68 -15.48 19.47
CA PRO A 618 -11.60 -14.55 19.14
C PRO A 618 -10.49 -14.55 20.20
N ARG A 619 -10.87 -14.62 21.51
CA ARG A 619 -9.86 -14.71 22.60
C ARG A 619 -9.04 -15.99 22.53
N ALA A 620 -9.66 -17.11 22.21
CA ALA A 620 -8.97 -18.38 22.12
C ALA A 620 -8.02 -18.42 20.93
N MET A 621 -8.41 -17.85 19.79
CA MET A 621 -7.58 -17.81 18.59
C MET A 621 -6.36 -16.90 18.78
N VAL A 622 -6.53 -15.72 19.39
CA VAL A 622 -5.40 -14.83 19.69
C VAL A 622 -4.50 -15.43 20.78
N ALA A 623 -5.05 -16.15 21.77
CA ALA A 623 -4.26 -16.86 22.77
C ALA A 623 -3.49 -18.05 22.15
N ASP A 624 -4.05 -18.72 21.16
CA ASP A 624 -3.38 -19.77 20.37
C ASP A 624 -2.17 -19.18 19.61
N ASN A 625 -2.37 -18.06 18.94
CA ASN A 625 -1.32 -17.32 18.25
C ASN A 625 -0.21 -16.84 19.21
N ASP A 626 -0.57 -16.27 20.36
CA ASP A 626 0.39 -15.82 21.37
C ASP A 626 1.26 -16.97 21.91
N LEU A 627 0.65 -18.11 22.22
CA LEU A 627 1.40 -19.27 22.69
C LEU A 627 2.30 -19.86 21.58
N ALA A 628 1.84 -19.83 20.32
CA ALA A 628 2.62 -20.26 19.18
C ALA A 628 3.88 -19.41 19.02
N LEU A 629 3.74 -18.08 19.07
CA LEU A 629 4.89 -17.16 19.08
C LEU A 629 5.84 -17.48 20.24
N GLY A 630 5.30 -17.63 21.46
CA GLY A 630 6.11 -17.98 22.64
C GLY A 630 6.91 -19.27 22.45
N ARG A 631 6.30 -20.32 21.89
CA ARG A 631 6.94 -21.62 21.61
C ARG A 631 8.03 -21.53 20.55
N ILE A 632 7.84 -20.71 19.50
CA ILE A 632 8.88 -20.48 18.49
C ILE A 632 10.08 -19.81 19.15
N VAL A 633 9.87 -18.72 19.90
CA VAL A 633 10.94 -18.00 20.58
C VAL A 633 11.64 -18.90 21.62
N GLU A 634 10.90 -19.69 22.40
CA GLU A 634 11.47 -20.69 23.34
C GLU A 634 12.36 -21.67 22.59
N THR A 635 11.88 -22.27 21.51
CA THR A 635 12.62 -23.26 20.72
C THR A 635 13.93 -22.67 20.17
N ILE A 636 13.88 -21.51 19.56
CA ILE A 636 15.07 -20.87 18.98
C ILE A 636 16.05 -20.47 20.08
N SER A 637 15.56 -19.87 21.19
CA SER A 637 16.42 -19.38 22.27
C SER A 637 17.11 -20.48 23.07
N HIS A 638 16.58 -21.70 23.08
CA HIS A 638 17.23 -22.88 23.69
C HIS A 638 18.12 -23.66 22.72
N SER A 639 18.12 -23.30 21.44
CA SER A 639 18.92 -23.98 20.42
C SER A 639 20.36 -23.45 20.37
N ARG A 640 21.22 -24.22 19.72
CA ARG A 640 22.59 -23.80 19.43
C ARG A 640 22.68 -22.60 18.47
N PHE A 641 21.58 -22.26 17.79
CA PHE A 641 21.52 -21.16 16.84
C PHE A 641 21.24 -19.81 17.52
N TRP A 642 20.81 -19.80 18.79
CA TRP A 642 20.38 -18.58 19.49
C TRP A 642 21.39 -17.42 19.42
N ALA A 643 22.67 -17.72 19.63
CA ALA A 643 23.73 -16.72 19.58
C ALA A 643 23.92 -16.05 18.19
N HIS A 644 23.26 -16.61 17.16
CA HIS A 644 23.39 -16.19 15.77
C HIS A 644 22.04 -15.94 15.09
N SER A 645 20.98 -15.75 15.88
CA SER A 645 19.62 -15.61 15.38
C SER A 645 18.99 -14.26 15.76
N VAL A 646 18.10 -13.78 14.89
CA VAL A 646 17.16 -12.70 15.17
C VAL A 646 15.77 -13.11 14.67
N ILE A 647 14.75 -12.72 15.41
CA ILE A 647 13.35 -12.95 15.12
C ILE A 647 12.68 -11.60 14.97
N PHE A 648 12.11 -11.31 13.79
CA PHE A 648 11.22 -10.19 13.55
C PHE A 648 9.79 -10.70 13.59
N VAL A 649 8.92 -10.03 14.33
CA VAL A 649 7.49 -10.35 14.42
C VAL A 649 6.72 -9.09 14.15
N LEU A 650 5.86 -9.11 13.15
CA LEU A 650 4.98 -7.99 12.81
C LEU A 650 3.68 -8.49 12.17
N GLU A 651 2.69 -7.63 12.12
CA GLU A 651 1.45 -7.84 11.37
C GLU A 651 1.65 -7.41 9.92
N ASP A 652 0.91 -8.02 8.99
CA ASP A 652 0.85 -7.62 7.58
C ASP A 652 0.19 -6.26 7.41
N ASP A 653 -0.94 -6.06 8.09
CA ASP A 653 -1.68 -4.81 8.20
C ASP A 653 -2.30 -4.64 9.60
N ALA A 654 -2.96 -3.51 9.85
CA ALA A 654 -3.68 -3.23 11.10
C ALA A 654 -5.20 -3.29 10.94
N GLN A 655 -5.64 -3.48 9.75
CA GLN A 655 -6.98 -3.69 9.20
C GLN A 655 -8.14 -3.31 10.12
N SER A 656 -8.56 -2.07 10.10
CA SER A 656 -9.78 -1.61 10.78
C SER A 656 -9.83 -1.81 12.31
N GLY A 657 -8.75 -2.24 12.94
CA GLY A 657 -8.65 -2.30 14.39
C GLY A 657 -8.62 -0.91 15.02
N PRO A 658 -9.13 -0.73 16.26
CA PRO A 658 -9.04 0.55 16.96
C PRO A 658 -7.61 0.88 17.37
N ASP A 659 -7.16 2.10 17.05
CA ASP A 659 -5.89 2.66 17.50
C ASP A 659 -6.02 4.17 17.70
N HIS A 660 -5.43 4.72 18.78
CA HIS A 660 -5.60 6.13 19.12
C HIS A 660 -4.61 7.06 18.40
N VAL A 661 -3.66 6.52 17.65
CA VAL A 661 -2.63 7.29 16.94
C VAL A 661 -2.89 7.31 15.45
N ASP A 662 -2.94 6.13 14.82
CA ASP A 662 -3.11 6.01 13.37
C ASP A 662 -3.64 4.62 13.00
N ALA A 663 -4.40 4.54 11.90
CA ALA A 663 -4.99 3.32 11.40
C ALA A 663 -3.98 2.23 10.98
N HIS A 664 -2.74 2.62 10.71
CA HIS A 664 -1.65 1.71 10.34
C HIS A 664 -0.76 1.33 11.54
N ARG A 665 -1.03 1.89 12.73
CA ARG A 665 -0.15 1.59 13.85
C ARG A 665 -0.37 0.17 14.37
N SER A 666 0.70 -0.62 14.38
CA SER A 666 0.67 -2.03 14.70
C SER A 666 1.85 -2.47 15.57
N ILE A 667 2.07 -3.76 15.67
CA ILE A 667 3.03 -4.40 16.55
C ILE A 667 4.32 -4.67 15.78
N LEU A 668 5.46 -4.36 16.41
CA LEU A 668 6.77 -4.84 15.98
C LEU A 668 7.51 -5.42 17.19
N MET A 669 8.02 -6.63 17.04
CA MET A 669 8.95 -7.23 17.99
C MET A 669 10.24 -7.63 17.29
N VAL A 670 11.36 -7.34 17.93
CA VAL A 670 12.69 -7.76 17.48
C VAL A 670 13.36 -8.51 18.61
N VAL A 671 13.47 -9.82 18.46
CA VAL A 671 13.91 -10.72 19.52
C VAL A 671 15.23 -11.39 19.11
N SER A 672 16.30 -11.09 19.82
CA SER A 672 17.64 -11.63 19.57
C SER A 672 18.47 -11.61 20.85
N SER A 673 19.50 -12.42 20.90
CA SER A 673 20.52 -12.28 21.95
C SER A 673 21.21 -10.89 21.92
N PHE A 674 21.13 -10.16 20.81
CA PHE A 674 21.74 -8.84 20.62
C PHE A 674 20.76 -7.67 20.76
N THR A 675 19.47 -7.89 20.84
CA THR A 675 18.50 -6.78 20.99
C THR A 675 18.64 -6.15 22.38
N HIS A 676 18.56 -4.82 22.46
CA HIS A 676 18.49 -4.10 23.74
C HIS A 676 17.45 -4.72 24.65
N ARG A 677 17.75 -4.77 25.94
CA ARG A 677 16.84 -5.35 26.92
C ARG A 677 16.10 -4.26 27.69
N ARG A 678 14.77 -4.46 27.85
CA ARG A 678 13.89 -3.60 28.66
C ARG A 678 13.91 -2.14 28.25
N ALA A 679 13.97 -1.91 26.96
CA ALA A 679 13.97 -0.58 26.35
C ALA A 679 12.60 -0.24 25.73
N VAL A 680 12.35 1.04 25.52
CA VAL A 680 11.24 1.54 24.73
C VAL A 680 11.83 2.42 23.64
N GLU A 681 11.43 2.16 22.40
CA GLU A 681 11.83 2.96 21.27
C GLU A 681 10.59 3.68 20.69
N HIS A 682 10.66 5.02 20.69
CA HIS A 682 9.58 5.89 20.26
C HIS A 682 9.78 6.43 18.83
N ALA A 683 10.89 6.12 18.19
CA ALA A 683 11.09 6.52 16.80
C ALA A 683 10.09 5.81 15.87
N ARG A 684 9.71 6.48 14.80
CA ARG A 684 8.81 5.91 13.81
C ARG A 684 9.54 4.89 12.95
N PHE A 685 9.01 3.67 12.92
CA PHE A 685 9.42 2.60 12.03
C PHE A 685 8.24 2.10 11.19
N GLN A 686 8.56 1.38 10.13
CA GLN A 686 7.58 0.82 9.21
C GLN A 686 7.96 -0.62 8.81
N THR A 687 7.06 -1.34 8.16
CA THR A 687 7.35 -2.67 7.59
C THR A 687 8.64 -2.66 6.76
N ALA A 688 8.82 -1.65 5.92
CA ALA A 688 10.04 -1.45 5.15
C ALA A 688 11.32 -1.29 6.02
N SER A 689 11.19 -0.86 7.29
CA SER A 689 12.33 -0.79 8.23
C SER A 689 12.77 -2.18 8.69
N ALA A 690 11.83 -3.09 8.90
CA ALA A 690 12.13 -4.48 9.22
C ALA A 690 12.83 -5.15 8.02
N LEU A 691 12.30 -4.99 6.81
CA LEU A 691 12.92 -5.49 5.58
C LEU A 691 14.34 -4.97 5.41
N LYS A 692 14.54 -3.64 5.49
CA LYS A 692 15.88 -3.01 5.46
C LYS A 692 16.85 -3.64 6.42
N THR A 693 16.40 -3.92 7.63
CA THR A 693 17.25 -4.47 8.68
C THR A 693 17.62 -5.93 8.40
N MET A 694 16.66 -6.73 7.95
CA MET A 694 16.91 -8.12 7.52
C MET A 694 17.88 -8.18 6.34
N GLU A 695 17.69 -7.33 5.35
CA GLU A 695 18.58 -7.20 4.18
C GLU A 695 20.00 -6.84 4.60
N GLN A 696 20.16 -5.88 5.49
CA GLN A 696 21.49 -5.50 6.01
C GLN A 696 22.17 -6.67 6.72
N ILE A 697 21.45 -7.39 7.56
CA ILE A 697 21.98 -8.57 8.29
C ILE A 697 22.42 -9.66 7.32
N LEU A 698 21.60 -9.96 6.34
CA LEU A 698 21.84 -11.04 5.36
C LEU A 698 22.77 -10.62 4.20
N GLY A 699 23.12 -9.36 4.10
CA GLY A 699 23.93 -8.84 2.99
C GLY A 699 23.18 -8.76 1.68
N MET A 700 21.86 -8.59 1.75
CA MET A 700 20.99 -8.39 0.58
C MET A 700 20.98 -6.92 0.16
N THR A 701 20.78 -6.68 -1.11
CA THR A 701 20.50 -5.32 -1.61
C THR A 701 19.00 -5.07 -1.47
N SER A 702 18.63 -3.83 -1.20
CA SER A 702 17.24 -3.43 -1.09
C SER A 702 16.42 -3.79 -2.33
N LEU A 703 15.16 -4.13 -2.11
CA LEU A 703 14.20 -4.49 -3.16
C LEU A 703 13.75 -3.26 -3.94
N THR A 704 13.40 -2.22 -3.19
CA THR A 704 12.84 -0.99 -3.74
C THR A 704 13.48 0.25 -3.10
N TYR A 705 13.02 1.39 -3.52
CA TYR A 705 13.37 2.65 -2.87
C TYR A 705 12.85 2.74 -1.43
N PHE A 706 11.74 2.07 -1.10
CA PHE A 706 11.10 2.20 0.21
C PHE A 706 11.95 1.60 1.32
N ASP A 707 12.40 0.38 1.15
CA ASP A 707 13.30 -0.28 2.10
C ASP A 707 14.70 0.34 2.08
N ASP A 708 15.22 0.79 0.90
CA ASP A 708 16.50 1.50 0.85
C ASP A 708 16.53 2.74 1.75
N ARG A 709 15.43 3.48 1.84
CA ARG A 709 15.33 4.73 2.60
C ARG A 709 14.78 4.55 4.01
N ALA A 710 14.20 3.41 4.30
CA ALA A 710 13.67 3.13 5.62
C ALA A 710 14.77 3.23 6.71
N PRO A 711 14.44 3.69 7.91
CA PRO A 711 15.34 3.64 9.03
C PRO A 711 15.64 2.20 9.42
N SER A 712 16.92 1.90 9.66
CA SER A 712 17.35 0.59 10.17
C SER A 712 17.08 0.43 11.66
N LEU A 713 16.73 -0.76 12.10
CA LEU A 713 16.58 -1.14 13.50
C LEU A 713 17.93 -1.53 14.16
N LEU A 714 19.00 -1.70 13.39
CA LEU A 714 20.32 -2.10 13.91
C LEU A 714 20.91 -1.17 14.96
N PRO A 715 20.63 0.15 14.99
CA PRO A 715 21.04 1.00 16.11
C PRO A 715 20.56 0.54 17.49
N ASP A 716 19.48 -0.25 17.54
CA ASP A 716 18.87 -0.76 18.77
C ASP A 716 19.41 -2.14 19.20
N PHE A 717 20.56 -2.55 18.62
CA PHE A 717 21.24 -3.78 18.97
C PHE A 717 22.44 -3.52 19.88
N ASP A 718 22.66 -4.38 20.88
CA ASP A 718 23.83 -4.37 21.73
C ASP A 718 25.01 -5.07 21.07
N PRO A 719 26.26 -4.63 21.35
CA PRO A 719 27.44 -5.24 20.72
C PRO A 719 27.77 -6.62 21.25
N GLN A 720 27.24 -6.97 22.42
CA GLN A 720 27.47 -8.23 23.10
C GLN A 720 26.16 -8.96 23.31
N PRO A 721 26.13 -10.27 23.04
CA PRO A 721 24.91 -11.05 23.18
C PRO A 721 24.56 -11.35 24.64
N VAL A 722 23.26 -11.32 24.94
CA VAL A 722 22.69 -11.86 26.17
C VAL A 722 22.05 -13.22 25.84
N LEU A 723 22.65 -14.29 26.28
CA LEU A 723 22.27 -15.65 25.88
C LEU A 723 21.18 -16.27 26.76
N GLU A 724 20.58 -15.53 27.68
CA GLU A 724 19.47 -16.03 28.50
C GLU A 724 18.30 -16.46 27.58
N PRO A 725 17.86 -17.75 27.66
CA PRO A 725 16.78 -18.24 26.81
C PRO A 725 15.43 -17.75 27.32
N TYR A 726 14.49 -17.58 26.41
CA TYR A 726 13.10 -17.29 26.71
C TYR A 726 12.33 -18.56 27.07
N LYS A 727 11.34 -18.45 27.94
CA LYS A 727 10.42 -19.50 28.29
C LYS A 727 9.00 -19.07 27.92
N ALA A 728 8.32 -19.90 27.13
CA ALA A 728 6.94 -19.63 26.73
C ALA A 728 5.99 -19.62 27.94
N LEU A 729 5.08 -18.67 27.93
CA LEU A 729 4.05 -18.48 28.93
C LEU A 729 2.73 -19.02 28.42
N THR A 730 2.00 -19.73 29.26
CA THR A 730 0.67 -20.25 28.92
C THR A 730 -0.36 -19.13 29.16
N PRO A 731 -1.19 -18.77 28.17
CA PRO A 731 -2.28 -17.82 28.37
C PRO A 731 -3.28 -18.30 29.44
N ASP A 732 -3.89 -17.35 30.14
CA ASP A 732 -4.96 -17.65 31.11
C ASP A 732 -6.29 -18.00 30.42
N ILE A 733 -6.38 -17.81 29.11
CA ILE A 733 -7.53 -18.13 28.26
C ILE A 733 -7.37 -19.57 27.73
N SER A 734 -8.45 -20.35 27.79
CA SER A 734 -8.46 -21.68 27.18
C SER A 734 -8.39 -21.58 25.66
N LEU A 735 -7.40 -22.23 25.05
CA LEU A 735 -7.28 -22.32 23.57
C LEU A 735 -8.45 -23.08 22.92
N HIS A 736 -9.26 -23.76 23.70
CA HIS A 736 -10.44 -24.56 23.27
C HIS A 736 -11.76 -23.88 23.67
N GLU A 737 -11.76 -22.61 24.02
CA GLU A 737 -12.98 -21.87 24.26
C GLU A 737 -13.73 -21.67 22.95
N MET A 738 -14.97 -22.22 22.86
CA MET A 738 -15.73 -22.23 21.61
C MET A 738 -16.86 -21.20 21.64
N ASN A 739 -17.14 -20.62 20.48
CA ASN A 739 -18.25 -19.68 20.31
C ASN A 739 -19.59 -20.36 20.59
N SER A 740 -20.39 -19.73 21.46
CA SER A 740 -21.80 -20.10 21.68
C SER A 740 -22.65 -19.71 20.46
N PRO A 741 -23.71 -20.45 20.14
CA PRO A 741 -24.71 -20.02 19.15
C PRO A 741 -25.41 -18.68 19.48
N ASP A 742 -25.36 -18.27 20.75
CA ASP A 742 -25.94 -17.01 21.25
C ASP A 742 -24.89 -15.92 21.47
N ALA A 743 -23.65 -16.13 21.03
CA ALA A 743 -22.60 -15.11 21.12
C ALA A 743 -22.97 -13.86 20.29
N PRO A 744 -22.55 -12.65 20.71
CA PRO A 744 -22.75 -11.44 19.91
C PRO A 744 -22.24 -11.66 18.47
N GLY A 745 -23.09 -11.38 17.45
CA GLY A 745 -22.73 -11.54 16.04
C GLY A 745 -22.62 -12.98 15.54
N ALA A 746 -22.95 -14.02 16.31
CA ALA A 746 -22.83 -15.42 15.92
C ALA A 746 -23.59 -15.76 14.62
N LYS A 747 -24.80 -15.22 14.46
CA LYS A 747 -25.61 -15.41 13.24
C LYS A 747 -25.03 -14.70 12.02
N GLU A 748 -24.36 -13.60 12.22
CA GLU A 748 -23.69 -12.80 11.18
C GLU A 748 -22.43 -13.56 10.76
N SER A 749 -21.53 -13.87 11.70
CA SER A 749 -20.29 -14.61 11.46
C SER A 749 -20.51 -15.99 10.80
N ALA A 750 -21.63 -16.66 11.07
CA ALA A 750 -21.97 -17.93 10.44
C ALA A 750 -22.27 -17.83 8.92
N ARG A 751 -22.45 -16.63 8.40
CA ARG A 751 -22.76 -16.38 6.98
C ARG A 751 -21.57 -15.85 6.19
N TRP A 752 -20.52 -15.40 6.89
CA TRP A 752 -19.36 -14.86 6.24
C TRP A 752 -18.47 -15.95 5.69
N ASP A 753 -17.80 -15.65 4.62
CA ASP A 753 -16.81 -16.52 4.00
C ASP A 753 -15.44 -16.29 4.68
N PHE A 754 -14.95 -17.30 5.35
CA PHE A 754 -13.62 -17.36 5.95
C PHE A 754 -12.73 -18.38 5.22
N THR A 755 -13.17 -18.88 4.07
CA THR A 755 -12.40 -19.86 3.29
C THR A 755 -11.51 -19.19 2.24
N HIS A 756 -11.80 -17.93 1.97
CA HIS A 756 -10.95 -17.07 1.13
C HIS A 756 -10.45 -15.89 1.96
N PRO A 757 -9.26 -15.40 1.69
CA PRO A 757 -8.70 -14.26 2.42
C PRO A 757 -9.67 -13.07 2.43
N ASP A 758 -9.89 -12.48 3.59
CA ASP A 758 -10.63 -11.22 3.83
C ASP A 758 -12.04 -11.09 3.22
N ARG A 759 -12.71 -12.20 2.92
CA ARG A 759 -14.11 -12.18 2.44
C ARG A 759 -15.13 -11.84 3.54
N ALA A 760 -14.75 -11.92 4.80
CA ALA A 760 -15.60 -11.46 5.89
C ALA A 760 -15.68 -9.93 5.89
N PRO A 761 -16.87 -9.32 6.05
CA PRO A 761 -16.98 -7.86 6.12
C PRO A 761 -16.28 -7.32 7.38
N GLU A 762 -15.12 -6.72 7.19
CA GLU A 762 -14.21 -6.37 8.28
C GLU A 762 -14.77 -5.45 9.35
N ALA A 763 -15.58 -4.45 8.99
CA ALA A 763 -16.18 -3.57 9.97
C ALA A 763 -17.09 -4.31 10.90
N GLU A 764 -17.89 -5.20 10.34
CA GLU A 764 -18.79 -6.07 11.07
C GLU A 764 -17.99 -7.08 11.88
N LEU A 765 -16.90 -7.62 11.33
CA LEU A 765 -16.00 -8.52 12.03
C LEU A 765 -15.37 -7.83 13.24
N ASN A 766 -14.78 -6.64 13.09
CA ASN A 766 -14.19 -5.89 14.20
C ASN A 766 -15.24 -5.50 15.26
N ARG A 767 -16.46 -5.10 14.85
CA ARG A 767 -17.58 -4.86 15.76
C ARG A 767 -17.96 -6.11 16.55
N VAL A 768 -18.06 -7.25 15.87
CA VAL A 768 -18.43 -8.53 16.49
C VAL A 768 -17.34 -8.98 17.46
N ILE A 769 -16.06 -8.87 17.08
CA ILE A 769 -14.93 -9.14 17.97
C ILE A 769 -14.99 -8.26 19.21
N TRP A 770 -15.17 -6.95 19.04
CA TRP A 770 -15.29 -6.01 20.16
C TRP A 770 -16.45 -6.41 21.11
N GLN A 771 -17.63 -6.64 20.56
CA GLN A 771 -18.83 -6.99 21.34
C GLN A 771 -18.69 -8.35 22.03
N SER A 772 -18.00 -9.31 21.45
CA SER A 772 -17.75 -10.60 22.06
C SER A 772 -16.90 -10.54 23.33
N ILE A 773 -16.04 -9.51 23.42
CA ILE A 773 -15.09 -9.32 24.52
C ILE A 773 -15.61 -8.29 25.53
N ARG A 774 -16.17 -7.19 25.06
CA ARG A 774 -16.58 -6.03 25.87
C ARG A 774 -18.08 -6.00 26.21
N GLY A 775 -18.87 -6.92 25.62
CA GLY A 775 -20.33 -7.04 25.82
C GLY A 775 -21.13 -6.57 24.62
N GLN A 776 -22.30 -7.18 24.40
CA GLN A 776 -23.14 -7.03 23.22
C GLN A 776 -23.51 -5.58 22.85
N ASP A 777 -23.70 -4.72 23.83
CA ASP A 777 -24.11 -3.33 23.62
C ASP A 777 -22.94 -2.35 23.68
N SER A 778 -21.72 -2.86 23.79
CA SER A 778 -20.53 -2.02 23.86
C SER A 778 -20.09 -1.52 22.49
N ILE A 779 -19.60 -0.29 22.47
CA ILE A 779 -18.93 0.31 21.31
C ILE A 779 -17.52 0.73 21.73
N PRO A 780 -16.56 0.70 20.81
CA PRO A 780 -15.21 1.22 21.08
C PRO A 780 -15.31 2.68 21.57
N PRO A 781 -14.56 3.08 22.61
CA PRO A 781 -14.51 4.46 23.02
C PRO A 781 -13.86 5.31 21.92
N ALA A 782 -14.23 6.61 21.88
CA ALA A 782 -13.53 7.54 21.03
C ALA A 782 -12.04 7.60 21.43
N PRO A 783 -11.11 7.55 20.47
CA PRO A 783 -9.69 7.58 20.77
C PRO A 783 -9.32 8.89 21.50
N VAL A 784 -8.52 8.76 22.54
CA VAL A 784 -8.00 9.91 23.28
C VAL A 784 -6.76 10.40 22.55
N VAL A 785 -6.94 11.31 21.60
CA VAL A 785 -5.84 11.91 20.86
C VAL A 785 -4.93 12.69 21.80
N GLN A 786 -3.87 12.07 22.29
CA GLN A 786 -2.81 12.77 22.99
C GLN A 786 -1.88 13.36 21.93
N VAL A 787 -2.07 14.63 21.60
CA VAL A 787 -1.07 15.38 20.84
C VAL A 787 0.14 15.56 21.76
N ARG A 788 1.04 14.56 21.80
CA ARG A 788 2.37 14.78 22.34
C ARG A 788 3.11 15.65 21.33
N ALA A 789 3.28 16.92 21.67
CA ALA A 789 4.21 17.76 20.93
C ALA A 789 5.57 17.03 20.91
N VAL A 790 5.98 16.63 19.74
CA VAL A 790 7.34 16.12 19.50
C VAL A 790 8.29 17.24 19.87
N ARG A 791 9.02 17.08 20.96
CA ARG A 791 10.07 18.02 21.42
C ARG A 791 11.39 17.71 20.71
#